data_5447f12a44fae370f17892eac14fe19c
#
_entry.id   5447f12a44fae370f17892eac14fe19c
#
_cell.length_a   1.000
_cell.length_b   1.000
_cell.length_c   1.000
_cell.angle_alpha   90.00
_cell.angle_beta   90.00
_cell.angle_gamma   90.00
#
_symmetry.space_group_name_H-M   'P 1'
#
loop_
_entity.id
_entity.type
_entity.pdbx_description
1 polymer ?
#
loop_
_entity_poly.entity_id
_entity_poly.type
_entity_poly.pdbx_seq_one_letter_code
_entity_poly.pdbx_strand_id
1 'polypeptide(L)'
;MAYFIKEKIAISVENLKNLIVTDKSDVAFEYVECPEYKETNTPPAKNAGWKPFPKDFRLSGIDQHFWLHMSVKTPVLVSTKETRLSVTTGREGQWDASNPQFTVYLNGKTTQALDTNHTWLPLESNKEYDIYMYVYTGMQGGNFDVIIEQQIVDLKIESLYYDINVPLLCMDELDENSYDYVKIRDSLDKALLLLDFRHVYSKDFYESIDKTAKYLKEEFYEKICGNSEAIISCIGHTHIDVAWLWTVAQTREKAQRSFSTVLNMMRRYDDYIFMSSQPQLYQHIKEQDPEMYEEIKARIKEGKWEAEGAMWLEADTNLISGESLVRQILYGKRFMKEEFGVDNKILWLPDVFGYSGALPQILKKSGVDQFFTTKMAWSETNKMPNDTFIWQGIDGTEVFASFIKEYVRRLNPKVLNTTWKTYKNKSYTNNVLSTFGFGDGGGGPTYEMMETHRRMQYGIPGMPKTVVEKAGDFFDRIEKDFEENSEKLRNRPKWVGEMYLELHRGTYTSIAKNKKNNRKSELLYLEAETASVTDMLLNNGEYPEDTFRKNQTTILLNQFHDIIPGSSIKEVYDVTDVEYAEILKDGRDITDSKLQSIKNNLNTDGGIFVYNPTPFEISDYIEVDGKNIYAENVPAHGWKVIADSEAKNEISVSDKCIENDVIKVIFNDKYHIISVYDKTEDREVIADGKEANRIEIFEDYPKCFDAWEITDYYKQKMWIADDVSEVTPIKNGLRIKRKYQESEIIQDIVLKNGSKRIDFITNVDWKEDHVLMKAAFPVDIHSPNATYDIQFGNLERPTHQNTSWDAAKFEVCAHKWADLSETGYGVSILNDCKYGYNIEDNVMKISLLKAPTYPNMDADRGQHTFTYSLYPHSGDFKEGKTVIEGYLLNMPLEASKIEKTTGSLSDCYSLLSSDSENVIIEAIKKAEDDNSVIARLYETYNKKSKATISTGFDFKKVFLCDLLENKIEELEHNGRDIKLKLKNFEIVTLKFEI
;
A
#
# COMPACT_ATOMS: atom_id res chain seq x y z
N MET A 1 -52.34 -21.39 14.72
CA MET A 1 -51.18 -20.50 14.95
C MET A 1 -50.11 -21.33 15.64
N ALA A 2 -48.93 -21.42 15.06
CA ALA A 2 -47.79 -22.10 15.67
C ALA A 2 -47.00 -21.08 16.48
N TYR A 3 -47.25 -21.00 17.78
CA TYR A 3 -46.54 -20.09 18.68
C TYR A 3 -45.20 -20.68 19.08
N PHE A 4 -44.17 -19.84 19.19
CA PHE A 4 -42.85 -20.17 19.74
C PHE A 4 -42.07 -21.26 19.00
N ILE A 5 -42.30 -21.47 17.68
CA ILE A 5 -41.53 -22.49 16.93
C ILE A 5 -40.10 -22.08 16.77
N LYS A 6 -39.80 -20.80 16.51
CA LYS A 6 -38.45 -20.30 16.37
C LYS A 6 -37.66 -20.49 17.66
N GLU A 7 -38.26 -20.16 18.79
CA GLU A 7 -37.70 -20.37 20.12
C GLU A 7 -37.44 -21.85 20.42
N LYS A 8 -38.36 -22.74 20.04
CA LYS A 8 -38.14 -24.19 20.13
C LYS A 8 -36.94 -24.63 19.32
N ILE A 9 -36.78 -24.12 18.08
CA ILE A 9 -35.64 -24.43 17.23
C ILE A 9 -34.35 -23.92 17.88
N ALA A 10 -34.31 -22.67 18.36
CA ALA A 10 -33.15 -22.07 19.01
C ALA A 10 -32.73 -22.85 20.27
N ILE A 11 -33.66 -23.24 21.12
CA ILE A 11 -33.40 -24.07 22.32
C ILE A 11 -32.79 -25.43 21.91
N SER A 12 -33.33 -26.03 20.85
CA SER A 12 -32.83 -27.32 20.38
C SER A 12 -31.41 -27.23 19.80
N VAL A 13 -31.10 -26.12 19.09
CA VAL A 13 -29.76 -25.79 18.60
C VAL A 13 -28.78 -25.64 19.75
N GLU A 14 -29.14 -24.90 20.80
CA GLU A 14 -28.30 -24.72 21.98
C GLU A 14 -28.07 -26.05 22.71
N ASN A 15 -29.12 -26.89 22.83
CA ASN A 15 -28.98 -28.24 23.40
C ASN A 15 -28.00 -29.10 22.58
N LEU A 16 -28.11 -29.09 21.24
CA LEU A 16 -27.18 -29.83 20.39
C LEU A 16 -25.75 -29.32 20.55
N LYS A 17 -25.55 -27.99 20.56
CA LYS A 17 -24.25 -27.38 20.76
C LYS A 17 -23.57 -27.84 22.04
N ASN A 18 -24.33 -27.88 23.15
CA ASN A 18 -23.84 -28.33 24.46
C ASN A 18 -23.51 -29.83 24.50
N LEU A 19 -24.03 -30.64 23.56
CA LEU A 19 -23.79 -32.07 23.45
C LEU A 19 -22.65 -32.44 22.49
N ILE A 20 -22.09 -31.46 21.76
CA ILE A 20 -20.99 -31.71 20.80
C ILE A 20 -19.75 -32.26 21.52
N VAL A 21 -19.36 -31.63 22.62
CA VAL A 21 -18.25 -32.12 23.45
C VAL A 21 -18.77 -33.18 24.40
N THR A 22 -18.39 -34.44 24.15
CA THR A 22 -18.87 -35.59 24.92
C THR A 22 -18.00 -35.89 26.14
N ASP A 23 -16.76 -35.48 26.14
CA ASP A 23 -15.79 -35.65 27.23
C ASP A 23 -14.70 -34.56 27.13
N LYS A 24 -14.16 -34.17 28.28
CA LYS A 24 -13.03 -33.23 28.31
C LYS A 24 -12.16 -33.45 29.53
N SER A 25 -10.89 -33.16 29.37
CA SER A 25 -9.88 -33.23 30.43
C SER A 25 -8.85 -32.13 30.32
N ASP A 26 -8.44 -31.58 31.45
CA ASP A 26 -7.36 -30.61 31.51
C ASP A 26 -6.05 -31.22 31.05
N VAL A 27 -5.27 -30.48 30.26
CA VAL A 27 -3.91 -30.84 29.86
C VAL A 27 -2.93 -30.09 30.72
N ALA A 28 -2.09 -30.81 31.44
CA ALA A 28 -0.98 -30.21 32.18
C ALA A 28 0.14 -29.80 31.22
N PHE A 29 0.69 -28.63 31.39
CA PHE A 29 1.77 -28.13 30.55
C PHE A 29 2.80 -27.33 31.38
N GLU A 30 3.97 -27.19 30.82
CA GLU A 30 5.07 -26.39 31.36
C GLU A 30 5.34 -25.19 30.44
N TYR A 31 6.01 -24.17 30.98
CA TYR A 31 6.33 -22.97 30.23
C TYR A 31 7.76 -22.49 30.48
N VAL A 32 8.26 -21.71 29.54
CA VAL A 32 9.50 -20.95 29.66
C VAL A 32 9.31 -19.57 29.03
N GLU A 33 9.82 -18.55 29.70
CA GLU A 33 9.89 -17.19 29.15
C GLU A 33 11.02 -17.09 28.13
N CYS A 34 10.79 -16.40 27.02
CA CYS A 34 11.77 -16.11 26.01
C CYS A 34 11.91 -14.58 25.95
N PRO A 35 12.88 -13.97 26.65
CA PRO A 35 12.94 -12.52 26.82
C PRO A 35 13.33 -11.75 25.55
N GLU A 36 13.80 -12.45 24.52
CA GLU A 36 14.15 -11.87 23.23
C GLU A 36 13.41 -12.59 22.11
N TYR A 37 12.89 -11.81 21.16
CA TYR A 37 12.38 -12.34 19.91
C TYR A 37 13.52 -13.12 19.23
N LYS A 38 13.33 -14.41 19.04
CA LYS A 38 14.25 -15.24 18.25
C LYS A 38 13.59 -15.53 16.92
N GLU A 39 14.22 -15.10 15.85
CA GLU A 39 13.80 -15.43 14.46
C GLU A 39 13.79 -16.95 14.18
N THR A 40 14.10 -17.76 15.15
CA THR A 40 14.14 -19.21 15.01
C THR A 40 12.86 -19.84 15.55
N ASN A 41 12.06 -20.43 14.67
CA ASN A 41 10.89 -21.25 14.96
C ASN A 41 11.26 -22.61 15.62
N THR A 42 12.32 -22.63 16.40
CA THR A 42 12.81 -23.86 17.01
C THR A 42 12.48 -23.85 18.50
N PRO A 43 11.67 -24.80 19.00
CA PRO A 43 11.38 -24.90 20.41
C PRO A 43 12.65 -24.98 21.24
N PRO A 44 12.67 -24.38 22.45
CA PRO A 44 13.82 -24.47 23.35
C PRO A 44 14.15 -25.92 23.72
N ALA A 45 15.41 -26.19 23.94
CA ALA A 45 15.86 -27.53 24.34
C ALA A 45 15.18 -27.97 25.66
N LYS A 46 15.03 -29.29 25.85
CA LYS A 46 14.40 -29.89 27.04
C LYS A 46 15.01 -29.48 28.37
N ASN A 47 16.25 -28.97 28.40
CA ASN A 47 16.94 -28.44 29.58
C ASN A 47 16.88 -26.92 29.72
N ALA A 48 16.01 -26.22 29.00
CA ALA A 48 15.92 -24.76 28.97
C ALA A 48 15.25 -24.11 30.19
N GLY A 49 15.09 -24.84 31.30
CA GLY A 49 14.52 -24.28 32.53
C GLY A 49 12.99 -24.25 32.57
N TRP A 50 12.35 -25.20 31.91
CA TRP A 50 10.89 -25.39 31.92
C TRP A 50 10.31 -25.46 33.33
N LYS A 51 9.19 -24.79 33.56
CA LYS A 51 8.47 -24.72 34.84
C LYS A 51 7.03 -25.15 34.64
N PRO A 52 6.42 -25.92 35.54
CA PRO A 52 4.98 -26.20 35.48
C PRO A 52 4.19 -24.90 35.44
N PHE A 53 3.16 -24.82 34.61
CA PHE A 53 2.29 -23.64 34.52
C PHE A 53 1.36 -23.57 35.74
N PRO A 54 1.43 -22.50 36.59
CA PRO A 54 0.60 -22.42 37.79
C PRO A 54 -0.86 -22.12 37.44
N LYS A 55 -1.81 -22.70 38.17
CA LYS A 55 -3.25 -22.57 37.94
C LYS A 55 -3.76 -21.12 37.94
N ASP A 56 -3.16 -20.24 38.73
CA ASP A 56 -3.57 -18.82 38.87
C ASP A 56 -2.63 -17.88 38.14
N PHE A 57 -1.72 -18.43 37.33
CA PHE A 57 -0.79 -17.62 36.54
C PHE A 57 -1.45 -17.17 35.22
N ARG A 58 -1.21 -15.91 34.87
CA ARG A 58 -1.65 -15.33 33.59
C ARG A 58 -0.45 -14.88 32.80
N LEU A 59 -0.46 -15.13 31.50
CA LEU A 59 0.51 -14.51 30.62
C LEU A 59 0.19 -13.02 30.53
N SER A 60 1.20 -12.18 30.74
CA SER A 60 1.01 -10.71 30.76
C SER A 60 2.26 -9.97 30.31
N GLY A 61 2.08 -8.70 29.97
CA GLY A 61 3.14 -7.79 29.59
C GLY A 61 3.03 -7.32 28.15
N ILE A 62 3.86 -6.34 27.81
CA ILE A 62 4.02 -5.81 26.45
C ILE A 62 5.21 -6.53 25.81
N ASP A 63 5.07 -6.95 24.57
CA ASP A 63 6.13 -7.59 23.79
C ASP A 63 6.79 -8.78 24.52
N GLN A 64 5.96 -9.64 25.15
CA GLN A 64 6.44 -10.80 25.87
C GLN A 64 6.25 -12.08 25.05
N HIS A 65 7.24 -12.94 25.12
CA HIS A 65 7.31 -14.18 24.36
C HIS A 65 7.44 -15.37 25.31
N PHE A 66 6.65 -16.41 25.05
CA PHE A 66 6.64 -17.61 25.87
C PHE A 66 6.65 -18.87 24.99
N TRP A 67 7.20 -19.93 25.51
CA TRP A 67 6.98 -21.27 24.99
C TRP A 67 6.19 -22.10 26.00
N LEU A 68 5.20 -22.84 25.51
CA LEU A 68 4.49 -23.86 26.27
C LEU A 68 4.86 -25.22 25.72
N HIS A 69 4.96 -26.21 26.60
CA HIS A 69 5.27 -27.60 26.22
C HIS A 69 4.34 -28.55 26.93
N MET A 70 3.85 -29.56 26.22
CA MET A 70 2.97 -30.59 26.77
C MET A 70 3.08 -31.90 25.97
N SER A 71 2.81 -33.05 26.64
CA SER A 71 2.65 -34.33 25.99
C SER A 71 1.18 -34.75 26.07
N VAL A 72 0.58 -35.07 24.94
CA VAL A 72 -0.84 -35.45 24.85
C VAL A 72 -0.94 -36.82 24.20
N LYS A 73 -1.68 -37.74 24.85
CA LYS A 73 -2.02 -39.04 24.29
C LYS A 73 -3.51 -39.09 23.99
N THR A 74 -3.84 -39.25 22.72
CA THR A 74 -5.22 -39.33 22.28
C THR A 74 -5.78 -40.74 22.47
N PRO A 75 -7.06 -40.89 22.85
CA PRO A 75 -7.71 -42.20 22.98
C PRO A 75 -7.99 -42.83 21.63
N VAL A 76 -8.26 -44.15 21.66
CA VAL A 76 -8.81 -44.87 20.50
C VAL A 76 -10.26 -44.47 20.32
N LEU A 77 -10.61 -43.81 19.22
CA LEU A 77 -11.96 -43.35 18.92
C LEU A 77 -12.55 -44.05 17.69
N VAL A 78 -13.86 -44.13 17.65
CA VAL A 78 -14.62 -44.48 16.44
C VAL A 78 -14.61 -43.31 15.46
N SER A 79 -14.79 -43.59 14.17
CA SER A 79 -14.71 -42.56 13.10
C SER A 79 -15.71 -41.43 13.18
N THR A 80 -16.74 -41.54 14.02
CA THR A 80 -17.74 -40.49 14.29
C THR A 80 -17.33 -39.53 15.42
N LYS A 81 -16.15 -39.73 16.01
CA LYS A 81 -15.61 -38.90 17.08
C LYS A 81 -14.20 -38.41 16.76
N GLU A 82 -13.87 -37.24 17.25
CA GLU A 82 -12.59 -36.59 17.05
C GLU A 82 -12.03 -36.07 18.38
N THR A 83 -10.71 -36.18 18.54
CA THR A 83 -10.02 -35.46 19.64
C THR A 83 -9.66 -34.07 19.17
N ARG A 84 -9.94 -33.07 20.01
CA ARG A 84 -9.49 -31.67 19.81
C ARG A 84 -8.64 -31.21 20.97
N LEU A 85 -7.58 -30.47 20.70
CA LEU A 85 -6.88 -29.68 21.69
C LEU A 85 -7.48 -28.27 21.65
N SER A 86 -8.10 -27.86 22.72
CA SER A 86 -8.76 -26.55 22.84
C SER A 86 -7.94 -25.66 23.76
N VAL A 87 -7.80 -24.39 23.40
CA VAL A 87 -7.15 -23.34 24.19
C VAL A 87 -8.14 -22.23 24.46
N THR A 88 -8.35 -21.90 25.71
CA THR A 88 -9.20 -20.82 26.16
C THR A 88 -8.35 -19.74 26.83
N THR A 89 -8.53 -18.49 26.42
CA THR A 89 -7.73 -17.34 26.90
C THR A 89 -8.56 -16.26 27.59
N GLY A 90 -9.92 -16.41 27.55
CA GLY A 90 -10.87 -15.38 27.98
C GLY A 90 -11.03 -14.23 26.98
N ARG A 91 -10.50 -14.39 25.76
CA ARG A 91 -10.60 -13.38 24.68
C ARG A 91 -11.21 -13.91 23.40
N GLU A 92 -11.91 -15.03 23.47
CA GLU A 92 -12.54 -15.66 22.32
C GLU A 92 -13.56 -14.73 21.65
N GLY A 93 -13.47 -14.62 20.31
CA GLY A 93 -14.36 -13.80 19.48
C GLY A 93 -14.04 -12.30 19.48
N GLN A 94 -12.95 -11.87 20.12
CA GLN A 94 -12.45 -10.50 20.01
C GLN A 94 -11.89 -10.23 18.60
N TRP A 95 -11.48 -8.98 18.37
CA TRP A 95 -10.86 -8.55 17.12
C TRP A 95 -9.66 -9.45 16.78
N ASP A 96 -9.55 -9.82 15.52
CA ASP A 96 -8.57 -10.79 14.96
C ASP A 96 -7.11 -10.38 15.13
N ALA A 97 -6.81 -9.07 15.16
CA ALA A 97 -5.46 -8.59 15.49
C ALA A 97 -5.14 -8.66 17.01
N SER A 98 -6.11 -9.03 17.84
CA SER A 98 -5.91 -9.13 19.30
C SER A 98 -5.01 -10.31 19.67
N ASN A 99 -4.32 -10.16 20.79
CA ASN A 99 -3.45 -11.19 21.38
C ASN A 99 -4.14 -11.88 22.58
N PRO A 100 -3.69 -13.06 23.02
CA PRO A 100 -2.47 -13.75 22.59
C PRO A 100 -2.63 -14.50 21.26
N GLN A 101 -1.50 -14.73 20.61
CA GLN A 101 -1.40 -15.51 19.36
C GLN A 101 -0.44 -16.67 19.59
N PHE A 102 -0.83 -17.86 19.10
CA PHE A 102 -0.07 -19.11 19.30
C PHE A 102 0.33 -19.72 17.96
N THR A 103 1.58 -20.13 17.84
CA THR A 103 2.02 -21.04 16.76
C THR A 103 2.20 -22.43 17.35
N VAL A 104 1.51 -23.43 16.82
CA VAL A 104 1.48 -24.79 17.35
C VAL A 104 2.37 -25.73 16.53
N TYR A 105 3.24 -26.43 17.23
CA TYR A 105 4.14 -27.44 16.68
C TYR A 105 3.73 -28.81 17.22
N LEU A 106 3.33 -29.73 16.33
CA LEU A 106 3.08 -31.12 16.66
C LEU A 106 4.26 -31.98 16.21
N ASN A 107 4.93 -32.66 17.18
CA ASN A 107 6.09 -33.48 16.92
C ASN A 107 7.18 -32.77 16.09
N GLY A 108 7.42 -31.50 16.39
CA GLY A 108 8.42 -30.63 15.75
C GLY A 108 8.02 -30.00 14.41
N LYS A 109 6.78 -30.23 13.92
CA LYS A 109 6.28 -29.63 12.68
C LYS A 109 5.25 -28.54 12.99
N THR A 110 5.41 -27.34 12.38
CA THR A 110 4.40 -26.28 12.39
C THR A 110 3.09 -26.82 11.80
N THR A 111 1.99 -26.71 12.54
CA THR A 111 0.74 -27.39 12.16
C THR A 111 -0.42 -26.43 12.00
N GLN A 112 -0.62 -25.54 12.95
CA GLN A 112 -1.74 -24.60 12.96
C GLN A 112 -1.44 -23.42 13.90
N ALA A 113 -2.14 -22.30 13.71
CA ALA A 113 -2.24 -21.24 14.69
C ALA A 113 -3.45 -21.39 15.60
N LEU A 114 -3.36 -20.80 16.80
CA LEU A 114 -4.50 -20.52 17.65
C LEU A 114 -4.50 -19.03 18.03
N ASP A 115 -5.68 -18.46 18.14
CA ASP A 115 -5.89 -17.05 18.48
C ASP A 115 -7.32 -16.86 19.03
N THR A 116 -7.78 -15.62 19.12
CA THR A 116 -9.11 -15.29 19.63
C THR A 116 -10.27 -15.90 18.82
N ASN A 117 -10.03 -16.32 17.58
CA ASN A 117 -11.03 -16.88 16.68
C ASN A 117 -10.73 -18.34 16.28
N HIS A 118 -9.50 -18.77 16.41
CA HIS A 118 -9.06 -20.14 16.16
C HIS A 118 -8.69 -20.77 17.50
N THR A 119 -9.65 -21.39 18.18
CA THR A 119 -9.51 -21.81 19.59
C THR A 119 -9.21 -23.30 19.78
N TRP A 120 -9.12 -24.07 18.70
CA TRP A 120 -8.85 -25.49 18.77
C TRP A 120 -8.18 -26.03 17.50
N LEU A 121 -7.54 -27.18 17.64
CA LEU A 121 -7.00 -27.97 16.53
C LEU A 121 -7.34 -29.46 16.68
N PRO A 122 -7.57 -30.20 15.56
CA PRO A 122 -7.85 -31.61 15.60
C PRO A 122 -6.58 -32.44 15.84
N LEU A 123 -6.71 -33.52 16.59
CA LEU A 123 -5.67 -34.52 16.82
C LEU A 123 -6.14 -35.89 16.34
N GLU A 124 -5.25 -36.63 15.68
CA GLU A 124 -5.58 -38.03 15.25
C GLU A 124 -5.75 -38.94 16.43
N SER A 125 -6.66 -39.92 16.26
CA SER A 125 -6.95 -40.98 17.28
C SER A 125 -5.78 -41.91 17.50
N ASN A 126 -5.58 -42.35 18.77
CA ASN A 126 -4.57 -43.33 19.18
C ASN A 126 -3.13 -42.91 18.84
N LYS A 127 -2.80 -41.64 19.07
CA LYS A 127 -1.43 -41.11 18.87
C LYS A 127 -0.91 -40.43 20.14
N GLU A 128 0.40 -40.36 20.23
CA GLU A 128 1.12 -39.57 21.23
C GLU A 128 1.72 -38.37 20.53
N TYR A 129 1.54 -37.18 21.11
CA TYR A 129 2.02 -35.91 20.60
C TYR A 129 2.94 -35.22 21.60
N ASP A 130 4.10 -34.80 21.13
CA ASP A 130 4.98 -33.83 21.77
C ASP A 130 4.63 -32.46 21.20
N ILE A 131 3.97 -31.58 22.01
CA ILE A 131 3.35 -30.34 21.54
C ILE A 131 4.12 -29.16 22.13
N TYR A 132 4.59 -28.28 21.26
CA TYR A 132 5.12 -26.98 21.62
C TYR A 132 4.19 -25.90 21.09
N MET A 133 4.01 -24.84 21.87
CA MET A 133 3.29 -23.66 21.43
C MET A 133 4.15 -22.42 21.71
N TYR A 134 4.48 -21.65 20.67
CA TYR A 134 5.04 -20.33 20.85
C TYR A 134 3.91 -19.36 21.05
N VAL A 135 4.02 -18.48 22.05
CA VAL A 135 2.96 -17.55 22.48
C VAL A 135 3.50 -16.13 22.54
N TYR A 136 2.78 -15.20 21.91
CA TYR A 136 3.11 -13.79 21.87
C TYR A 136 1.99 -12.95 22.49
N THR A 137 2.35 -12.01 23.40
CA THR A 137 1.37 -11.16 24.12
C THR A 137 1.00 -9.88 23.39
N GLY A 138 1.72 -9.49 22.34
CA GLY A 138 1.48 -8.31 21.53
C GLY A 138 2.13 -7.03 22.02
N MET A 139 2.25 -6.03 21.12
CA MET A 139 2.83 -4.71 21.40
C MET A 139 1.94 -3.87 22.32
N GLN A 140 0.64 -4.12 22.35
CA GLN A 140 -0.29 -3.44 23.24
C GLN A 140 -0.35 -4.09 24.61
N GLY A 141 0.27 -5.25 24.77
CA GLY A 141 0.24 -6.04 25.99
C GLY A 141 -1.11 -6.67 26.28
N GLY A 142 -1.19 -7.31 27.42
CA GLY A 142 -2.45 -7.90 27.88
C GLY A 142 -2.24 -8.74 29.13
N ASN A 143 -3.35 -9.30 29.62
CA ASN A 143 -3.39 -10.25 30.71
C ASN A 143 -4.34 -11.36 30.30
N PHE A 144 -3.83 -12.57 30.10
CA PHE A 144 -4.54 -13.68 29.46
C PHE A 144 -4.53 -14.91 30.37
N ASP A 145 -5.69 -15.55 30.51
CA ASP A 145 -5.76 -16.93 30.99
C ASP A 145 -5.19 -17.88 29.91
N VAL A 146 -4.70 -19.03 30.31
CA VAL A 146 -4.35 -20.12 29.37
C VAL A 146 -4.86 -21.41 29.98
N ILE A 147 -5.97 -21.89 29.44
CA ILE A 147 -6.59 -23.15 29.79
C ILE A 147 -6.51 -24.05 28.56
N ILE A 148 -5.88 -25.21 28.72
CA ILE A 148 -5.72 -26.18 27.62
C ILE A 148 -6.49 -27.44 27.98
N GLU A 149 -7.43 -27.85 27.15
CA GLU A 149 -8.27 -29.04 27.33
C GLU A 149 -8.11 -30.00 26.13
N GLN A 150 -8.03 -31.29 26.42
CA GLN A 150 -8.29 -32.33 25.44
C GLN A 150 -9.79 -32.61 25.46
N GLN A 151 -10.45 -32.40 24.33
CA GLN A 151 -11.89 -32.59 24.19
C GLN A 151 -12.18 -33.74 23.22
N ILE A 152 -13.21 -34.56 23.53
CA ILE A 152 -13.74 -35.57 22.61
C ILE A 152 -15.04 -35.02 22.03
N VAL A 153 -15.06 -34.83 20.72
CA VAL A 153 -16.16 -34.21 19.96
C VAL A 153 -16.91 -35.26 19.17
N ASP A 154 -18.23 -35.20 19.17
CA ASP A 154 -19.09 -36.05 18.35
C ASP A 154 -19.43 -35.34 17.03
N LEU A 155 -18.87 -35.83 15.93
CA LEU A 155 -19.02 -35.24 14.60
C LEU A 155 -20.43 -35.38 14.03
N LYS A 156 -21.24 -36.36 14.47
CA LYS A 156 -22.64 -36.48 14.04
C LYS A 156 -23.49 -35.39 14.66
N ILE A 157 -23.30 -35.15 15.95
CA ILE A 157 -24.03 -34.07 16.68
C ILE A 157 -23.60 -32.72 16.12
N GLU A 158 -22.30 -32.49 15.91
CA GLU A 158 -21.78 -31.26 15.33
C GLU A 158 -22.32 -31.01 13.93
N SER A 159 -22.33 -32.01 13.05
CA SER A 159 -22.93 -31.85 11.71
C SER A 159 -24.41 -31.48 11.79
N LEU A 160 -25.21 -32.17 12.62
CA LEU A 160 -26.62 -31.87 12.78
C LEU A 160 -26.83 -30.48 13.40
N TYR A 161 -25.97 -30.06 14.32
CA TYR A 161 -25.99 -28.69 14.83
C TYR A 161 -25.94 -27.68 13.70
N TYR A 162 -24.97 -27.79 12.78
CA TYR A 162 -24.87 -26.88 11.63
C TYR A 162 -26.03 -27.04 10.66
N ASP A 163 -26.56 -28.26 10.45
CA ASP A 163 -27.70 -28.52 9.56
C ASP A 163 -28.97 -27.77 10.02
N ILE A 164 -29.10 -27.48 11.30
CA ILE A 164 -30.24 -26.76 11.87
C ILE A 164 -29.88 -25.27 12.13
N ASN A 165 -28.67 -24.99 12.65
CA ASN A 165 -28.28 -23.64 13.06
C ASN A 165 -28.14 -22.68 11.87
N VAL A 166 -27.55 -23.12 10.75
CA VAL A 166 -27.36 -22.24 9.59
C VAL A 166 -28.72 -21.79 9.01
N PRO A 167 -29.70 -22.67 8.75
CA PRO A 167 -31.05 -22.23 8.36
C PRO A 167 -31.78 -21.40 9.41
N LEU A 168 -31.57 -21.65 10.71
CA LEU A 168 -32.10 -20.79 11.77
C LEU A 168 -31.55 -19.36 11.67
N LEU A 169 -30.25 -19.21 11.46
CA LEU A 169 -29.62 -17.90 11.25
C LEU A 169 -30.12 -17.22 9.94
N CYS A 170 -30.50 -18.00 8.92
CA CYS A 170 -31.11 -17.45 7.71
C CYS A 170 -32.48 -16.87 8.01
N MET A 171 -33.27 -17.47 8.92
CA MET A 171 -34.58 -16.94 9.33
C MET A 171 -34.45 -15.55 9.97
N ASP A 172 -33.36 -15.25 10.66
CA ASP A 172 -33.13 -13.91 11.26
C ASP A 172 -32.98 -12.80 10.20
N GLU A 173 -32.70 -13.17 8.96
CA GLU A 173 -32.48 -12.25 7.83
C GLU A 173 -33.71 -12.08 6.92
N LEU A 174 -34.81 -12.78 7.22
CA LEU A 174 -36.02 -12.82 6.42
C LEU A 174 -37.20 -12.21 7.17
N ASP A 175 -38.18 -11.70 6.41
CA ASP A 175 -39.46 -11.31 6.96
C ASP A 175 -40.21 -12.56 7.47
N GLU A 176 -40.63 -12.54 8.72
CA GLU A 176 -41.34 -13.66 9.39
C GLU A 176 -42.63 -14.08 8.68
N ASN A 177 -43.23 -13.19 7.90
CA ASN A 177 -44.42 -13.44 7.11
C ASN A 177 -44.10 -13.92 5.68
N SER A 178 -42.83 -13.95 5.28
CA SER A 178 -42.47 -14.42 3.97
C SER A 178 -42.67 -15.92 3.82
N TYR A 179 -42.96 -16.35 2.59
CA TYR A 179 -43.12 -17.78 2.30
C TYR A 179 -41.82 -18.56 2.51
N ASP A 180 -40.69 -17.93 2.27
CA ASP A 180 -39.39 -18.55 2.45
C ASP A 180 -39.06 -18.76 3.94
N TYR A 181 -39.33 -17.76 4.80
CA TYR A 181 -39.25 -17.95 6.26
C TYR A 181 -40.11 -19.12 6.74
N VAL A 182 -41.39 -19.21 6.29
CA VAL A 182 -42.28 -20.28 6.68
C VAL A 182 -41.80 -21.64 6.21
N LYS A 183 -41.25 -21.76 4.98
CA LYS A 183 -40.67 -23.00 4.49
C LYS A 183 -39.54 -23.51 5.38
N ILE A 184 -38.58 -22.59 5.75
CA ILE A 184 -37.46 -22.96 6.63
C ILE A 184 -37.98 -23.37 7.98
N ARG A 185 -38.81 -22.55 8.63
CA ARG A 185 -39.40 -22.79 9.94
C ARG A 185 -40.11 -24.15 10.04
N ASP A 186 -41.02 -24.43 9.10
CA ASP A 186 -41.81 -25.65 9.11
C ASP A 186 -40.98 -26.90 8.82
N SER A 187 -39.94 -26.79 8.03
CA SER A 187 -38.97 -27.87 7.76
C SER A 187 -38.12 -28.21 8.99
N LEU A 188 -37.61 -27.17 9.67
CA LEU A 188 -36.88 -27.36 10.91
C LEU A 188 -37.74 -27.89 12.03
N ASP A 189 -38.99 -27.40 12.17
CA ASP A 189 -39.91 -27.92 13.16
C ASP A 189 -40.22 -29.43 12.97
N LYS A 190 -40.46 -29.83 11.72
CA LYS A 190 -40.65 -31.26 11.39
C LYS A 190 -39.39 -32.11 11.69
N ALA A 191 -38.21 -31.59 11.38
CA ALA A 191 -36.96 -32.24 11.70
C ALA A 191 -36.79 -32.49 13.21
N LEU A 192 -37.11 -31.46 14.01
CA LEU A 192 -37.03 -31.54 15.47
C LEU A 192 -38.01 -32.53 16.11
N LEU A 193 -39.12 -32.85 15.45
CA LEU A 193 -40.05 -33.92 15.94
C LEU A 193 -39.44 -35.34 15.85
N LEU A 194 -38.36 -35.51 15.10
CA LEU A 194 -37.64 -36.77 14.98
C LEU A 194 -36.54 -36.94 16.06
N LEU A 195 -36.12 -35.83 16.72
CA LEU A 195 -35.08 -35.84 17.75
C LEU A 195 -35.62 -36.34 19.10
N ASP A 196 -34.86 -37.17 19.78
CA ASP A 196 -35.16 -37.71 21.08
C ASP A 196 -34.05 -37.38 22.10
N PHE A 197 -34.28 -36.35 22.91
CA PHE A 197 -33.37 -35.90 23.97
C PHE A 197 -33.58 -36.61 25.32
N ARG A 198 -34.49 -37.60 25.44
CA ARG A 198 -34.83 -38.24 26.74
C ARG A 198 -33.60 -38.95 27.37
N HIS A 199 -32.78 -39.58 26.55
CA HIS A 199 -31.59 -40.29 26.99
C HIS A 199 -30.42 -40.01 26.03
N VAL A 200 -29.78 -38.83 26.22
CA VAL A 200 -28.67 -38.39 25.38
C VAL A 200 -27.54 -39.42 25.37
N TYR A 201 -26.85 -39.53 24.23
CA TYR A 201 -25.80 -40.53 23.93
C TYR A 201 -26.22 -42.00 23.96
N SER A 202 -27.51 -42.33 24.13
CA SER A 202 -28.03 -43.68 23.98
C SER A 202 -28.14 -44.07 22.51
N LYS A 203 -28.35 -45.38 22.25
CA LYS A 203 -28.61 -45.89 20.89
C LYS A 203 -29.83 -45.17 20.26
N ASP A 204 -30.91 -45.02 21.00
CA ASP A 204 -32.14 -44.37 20.51
C ASP A 204 -31.93 -42.88 20.17
N PHE A 205 -31.06 -42.19 20.95
CA PHE A 205 -30.66 -40.83 20.66
C PHE A 205 -29.89 -40.75 19.33
N TYR A 206 -28.88 -41.60 19.11
CA TYR A 206 -28.11 -41.61 17.84
C TYR A 206 -28.96 -42.03 16.65
N GLU A 207 -29.91 -42.97 16.80
CA GLU A 207 -30.86 -43.27 15.75
C GLU A 207 -31.74 -42.09 15.40
N SER A 208 -32.11 -41.27 16.40
CA SER A 208 -32.88 -40.05 16.18
C SER A 208 -32.07 -38.98 15.47
N ILE A 209 -30.77 -38.81 15.79
CA ILE A 209 -29.81 -37.92 15.09
C ILE A 209 -29.74 -38.34 13.61
N ASP A 210 -29.51 -39.62 13.31
CA ASP A 210 -29.38 -40.11 11.95
C ASP A 210 -30.70 -39.93 11.14
N LYS A 211 -31.86 -40.13 11.75
CA LYS A 211 -33.19 -39.89 11.13
C LYS A 211 -33.39 -38.42 10.81
N THR A 212 -33.02 -37.54 11.73
CA THR A 212 -33.19 -36.09 11.58
C THR A 212 -32.25 -35.53 10.51
N ALA A 213 -30.98 -35.92 10.51
CA ALA A 213 -30.01 -35.55 9.49
C ALA A 213 -30.45 -36.02 8.10
N LYS A 214 -30.93 -37.27 7.99
CA LYS A 214 -31.45 -37.80 6.73
C LYS A 214 -32.68 -36.98 6.25
N TYR A 215 -33.63 -36.68 7.14
CA TYR A 215 -34.77 -35.85 6.79
C TYR A 215 -34.37 -34.48 6.28
N LEU A 216 -33.47 -33.77 6.98
CA LEU A 216 -32.98 -32.44 6.57
C LEU A 216 -32.31 -32.52 5.21
N LYS A 217 -31.45 -33.52 4.97
CA LYS A 217 -30.79 -33.72 3.69
C LYS A 217 -31.80 -33.89 2.55
N GLU A 218 -32.71 -34.89 2.67
CA GLU A 218 -33.60 -35.32 1.58
C GLU A 218 -34.78 -34.36 1.39
N GLU A 219 -35.39 -33.88 2.48
CA GLU A 219 -36.64 -33.09 2.40
C GLU A 219 -36.39 -31.57 2.42
N PHE A 220 -35.34 -31.09 3.04
CA PHE A 220 -35.03 -29.65 3.09
C PHE A 220 -33.97 -29.26 2.07
N TYR A 221 -32.73 -29.76 2.21
CA TYR A 221 -31.63 -29.29 1.39
C TYR A 221 -31.77 -29.71 -0.09
N GLU A 222 -32.19 -30.92 -0.39
CA GLU A 222 -32.31 -31.42 -1.76
C GLU A 222 -33.64 -31.04 -2.45
N LYS A 223 -34.74 -30.88 -1.70
CA LYS A 223 -36.05 -30.61 -2.30
C LYS A 223 -36.51 -29.15 -2.21
N ILE A 224 -36.22 -28.48 -1.10
CA ILE A 224 -36.76 -27.13 -0.82
C ILE A 224 -35.77 -26.05 -1.20
N CYS A 225 -34.46 -26.28 -0.97
CA CYS A 225 -33.39 -25.37 -1.38
C CYS A 225 -33.15 -25.41 -2.90
N GLY A 226 -32.33 -24.50 -3.40
CA GLY A 226 -31.87 -24.49 -4.80
C GLY A 226 -32.52 -23.46 -5.72
N ASN A 227 -33.49 -22.69 -5.26
CA ASN A 227 -34.20 -21.68 -6.08
C ASN A 227 -33.58 -20.29 -6.01
N SER A 228 -32.38 -20.13 -5.51
CA SER A 228 -31.70 -18.84 -5.45
C SER A 228 -31.00 -18.53 -6.77
N GLU A 229 -31.34 -17.40 -7.39
CA GLU A 229 -30.61 -16.88 -8.57
C GLU A 229 -29.35 -16.13 -8.16
N ALA A 230 -29.28 -15.56 -6.96
CA ALA A 230 -28.17 -14.81 -6.44
C ALA A 230 -27.02 -15.75 -6.00
N ILE A 231 -25.80 -15.45 -6.43
CA ILE A 231 -24.59 -16.22 -6.12
C ILE A 231 -23.60 -15.32 -5.36
N ILE A 232 -23.05 -15.83 -4.27
CA ILE A 232 -21.91 -15.23 -3.60
C ILE A 232 -20.69 -16.10 -3.88
N SER A 233 -19.72 -15.56 -4.59
CA SER A 233 -18.40 -16.16 -4.76
C SER A 233 -17.58 -15.89 -3.51
N CYS A 234 -17.38 -16.93 -2.73
CA CYS A 234 -16.67 -16.89 -1.46
C CYS A 234 -15.19 -17.19 -1.71
N ILE A 235 -14.34 -16.19 -1.51
CA ILE A 235 -12.89 -16.31 -1.67
C ILE A 235 -12.29 -16.45 -0.27
N GLY A 236 -11.69 -17.60 0.03
CA GLY A 236 -10.93 -17.79 1.27
C GLY A 236 -9.71 -16.87 1.25
N HIS A 237 -9.57 -15.99 2.24
CA HIS A 237 -8.55 -14.97 2.23
C HIS A 237 -8.10 -14.62 3.65
N THR A 238 -6.88 -14.09 3.75
CA THR A 238 -6.37 -13.39 4.92
C THR A 238 -5.54 -12.21 4.45
N HIS A 239 -6.01 -11.01 4.72
CA HIS A 239 -5.17 -9.81 4.61
C HIS A 239 -4.21 -9.79 5.79
N ILE A 240 -2.93 -9.54 5.54
CA ILE A 240 -1.92 -9.41 6.59
C ILE A 240 -1.18 -8.11 6.36
N ASP A 241 -1.31 -7.18 7.31
CA ASP A 241 -0.49 -5.98 7.30
C ASP A 241 0.97 -6.35 7.53
N VAL A 242 1.83 -5.95 6.58
CA VAL A 242 3.27 -6.22 6.64
C VAL A 242 3.92 -5.49 7.82
N ALA A 243 3.38 -4.35 8.19
CA ALA A 243 3.62 -3.65 9.44
C ALA A 243 2.43 -2.73 9.73
N TRP A 244 2.09 -2.50 10.99
CA TRP A 244 1.04 -1.58 11.45
C TRP A 244 1.14 -1.36 12.95
N LEU A 245 0.32 -2.09 13.75
CA LEU A 245 0.42 -2.16 15.23
C LEU A 245 1.44 -3.22 15.68
N TRP A 246 2.26 -3.68 14.75
CA TRP A 246 3.35 -4.65 14.90
C TRP A 246 4.42 -4.40 13.84
N THR A 247 5.60 -4.94 14.07
CA THR A 247 6.75 -4.81 13.18
C THR A 247 6.76 -5.86 12.07
N VAL A 248 7.57 -5.65 11.02
CA VAL A 248 7.83 -6.64 9.97
C VAL A 248 8.34 -7.98 10.54
N ALA A 249 9.14 -7.93 11.61
CA ALA A 249 9.61 -9.14 12.28
C ALA A 249 8.45 -10.00 12.80
N GLN A 250 7.43 -9.37 13.38
CA GLN A 250 6.23 -10.08 13.85
C GLN A 250 5.33 -10.55 12.71
N THR A 251 5.37 -9.88 11.55
CA THR A 251 4.64 -10.30 10.35
C THR A 251 5.16 -11.63 9.81
N ARG A 252 6.44 -11.94 9.97
CA ARG A 252 6.99 -13.27 9.65
C ARG A 252 6.25 -14.38 10.40
N GLU A 253 5.98 -14.20 11.69
CA GLU A 253 5.19 -15.13 12.50
C GLU A 253 3.72 -15.16 12.09
N LYS A 254 3.12 -14.00 11.84
CA LYS A 254 1.72 -13.90 11.41
C LYS A 254 1.49 -14.64 10.09
N ALA A 255 2.41 -14.55 9.14
CA ALA A 255 2.36 -15.29 7.89
C ALA A 255 2.45 -16.79 8.12
N GLN A 256 3.43 -17.26 8.91
CA GLN A 256 3.59 -18.68 9.24
C GLN A 256 2.35 -19.24 9.96
N ARG A 257 1.85 -18.52 10.94
CA ARG A 257 0.64 -18.86 11.71
C ARG A 257 -0.58 -19.01 10.79
N SER A 258 -0.83 -18.01 9.95
CA SER A 258 -1.99 -17.99 9.07
C SER A 258 -1.90 -19.08 8.01
N PHE A 259 -0.75 -19.25 7.38
CA PHE A 259 -0.56 -20.23 6.32
C PHE A 259 -0.59 -21.68 6.84
N SER A 260 -0.07 -21.92 8.04
CA SER A 260 -0.21 -23.25 8.68
C SER A 260 -1.68 -23.60 8.97
N THR A 261 -2.48 -22.63 9.43
CA THR A 261 -3.93 -22.81 9.65
C THR A 261 -4.64 -23.15 8.34
N VAL A 262 -4.35 -22.40 7.28
CA VAL A 262 -4.92 -22.64 5.94
C VAL A 262 -4.58 -24.03 5.42
N LEU A 263 -3.33 -24.44 5.51
CA LEU A 263 -2.88 -25.78 5.09
C LEU A 263 -3.57 -26.89 5.90
N ASN A 264 -3.75 -26.69 7.21
CA ASN A 264 -4.46 -27.64 8.04
C ASN A 264 -5.95 -27.73 7.68
N MET A 265 -6.59 -26.62 7.34
CA MET A 265 -7.96 -26.61 6.83
C MET A 265 -8.10 -27.32 5.48
N MET A 266 -7.13 -27.18 4.56
CA MET A 266 -7.12 -27.88 3.28
C MET A 266 -7.01 -29.40 3.42
N ARG A 267 -6.42 -29.91 4.51
CA ARG A 267 -6.41 -31.34 4.84
C ARG A 267 -7.78 -31.86 5.27
N ARG A 268 -8.62 -30.98 5.84
CA ARG A 268 -9.96 -31.33 6.34
C ARG A 268 -11.05 -31.12 5.29
N TYR A 269 -10.94 -30.10 4.47
CA TYR A 269 -11.97 -29.69 3.51
C TYR A 269 -11.42 -29.73 2.08
N ASP A 270 -11.84 -30.75 1.31
CA ASP A 270 -11.41 -30.91 -0.08
C ASP A 270 -11.94 -29.82 -1.02
N ASP A 271 -13.04 -29.17 -0.64
CA ASP A 271 -13.72 -28.09 -1.35
C ASP A 271 -13.20 -26.71 -0.95
N TYR A 272 -12.23 -26.61 -0.05
CA TYR A 272 -11.65 -25.35 0.38
C TYR A 272 -10.59 -24.84 -0.59
N ILE A 273 -10.75 -23.58 -1.04
CA ILE A 273 -9.80 -22.82 -1.85
C ILE A 273 -9.43 -21.55 -1.09
N PHE A 274 -8.15 -21.24 -1.09
CA PHE A 274 -7.60 -20.07 -0.42
C PHE A 274 -6.81 -19.20 -1.40
N MET A 275 -6.87 -17.89 -1.23
CA MET A 275 -6.12 -16.89 -2.01
C MET A 275 -5.24 -16.06 -1.08
N SER A 276 -3.99 -15.84 -1.48
CA SER A 276 -3.09 -14.89 -0.82
C SER A 276 -2.31 -14.08 -1.83
N SER A 277 -2.27 -12.78 -1.59
CA SER A 277 -1.44 -11.80 -2.28
C SER A 277 -0.04 -11.67 -1.63
N GLN A 278 0.73 -10.68 -2.03
CA GLN A 278 1.97 -10.22 -1.41
C GLN A 278 3.14 -11.24 -1.43
N PRO A 279 3.93 -11.31 -2.52
CA PRO A 279 5.20 -12.07 -2.60
C PRO A 279 6.11 -11.94 -1.37
N GLN A 280 6.12 -10.79 -0.72
CA GLN A 280 6.87 -10.55 0.51
C GLN A 280 6.54 -11.57 1.61
N LEU A 281 5.27 -11.96 1.77
CA LEU A 281 4.87 -12.96 2.76
C LEU A 281 5.37 -14.35 2.40
N TYR A 282 5.30 -14.72 1.11
CA TYR A 282 5.85 -15.99 0.63
C TYR A 282 7.37 -16.04 0.77
N GLN A 283 8.06 -14.92 0.53
CA GLN A 283 9.50 -14.82 0.75
C GLN A 283 9.86 -15.07 2.22
N HIS A 284 9.10 -14.53 3.16
CA HIS A 284 9.27 -14.80 4.59
C HIS A 284 9.13 -16.28 4.91
N ILE A 285 8.11 -16.96 4.37
CA ILE A 285 7.92 -18.40 4.59
C ILE A 285 9.04 -19.22 3.94
N LYS A 286 9.47 -18.86 2.72
CA LYS A 286 10.58 -19.52 2.02
C LYS A 286 11.86 -19.51 2.86
N GLU A 287 12.13 -18.39 3.56
CA GLU A 287 13.30 -18.23 4.41
C GLU A 287 13.20 -18.98 5.74
N GLN A 288 12.04 -18.93 6.41
CA GLN A 288 11.91 -19.40 7.79
C GLN A 288 11.32 -20.81 7.95
N ASP A 289 10.50 -21.28 6.99
CA ASP A 289 9.85 -22.60 7.00
C ASP A 289 9.80 -23.20 5.58
N PRO A 290 10.94 -23.68 5.04
CA PRO A 290 11.03 -24.23 3.70
C PRO A 290 10.09 -25.42 3.46
N GLU A 291 9.77 -26.23 4.49
CA GLU A 291 8.85 -27.37 4.36
C GLU A 291 7.42 -26.89 4.10
N MET A 292 6.98 -25.86 4.83
CA MET A 292 5.69 -25.22 4.60
C MET A 292 5.63 -24.56 3.23
N TYR A 293 6.72 -23.92 2.80
CA TYR A 293 6.81 -23.31 1.48
C TYR A 293 6.59 -24.32 0.34
N GLU A 294 7.23 -25.49 0.42
CA GLU A 294 7.03 -26.56 -0.56
C GLU A 294 5.61 -27.14 -0.50
N GLU A 295 4.98 -27.22 0.67
CA GLU A 295 3.58 -27.62 0.80
C GLU A 295 2.64 -26.60 0.14
N ILE A 296 2.90 -25.29 0.29
CA ILE A 296 2.17 -24.22 -0.40
C ILE A 296 2.31 -24.38 -1.92
N LYS A 297 3.53 -24.60 -2.43
CA LYS A 297 3.76 -24.84 -3.89
C LYS A 297 2.94 -26.03 -4.40
N ALA A 298 2.85 -27.08 -3.61
CA ALA A 298 2.02 -28.23 -3.96
C ALA A 298 0.53 -27.88 -4.03
N ARG A 299 0.01 -27.09 -3.06
CA ARG A 299 -1.39 -26.64 -3.06
C ARG A 299 -1.71 -25.68 -4.22
N ILE A 300 -0.76 -24.81 -4.59
CA ILE A 300 -0.88 -23.96 -5.78
C ILE A 300 -1.00 -24.84 -7.04
N LYS A 301 -0.15 -25.83 -7.19
CA LYS A 301 -0.19 -26.75 -8.32
C LYS A 301 -1.48 -27.58 -8.39
N GLU A 302 -2.06 -27.94 -7.23
CA GLU A 302 -3.36 -28.62 -7.12
C GLU A 302 -4.54 -27.69 -7.42
N GLY A 303 -4.32 -26.38 -7.47
CA GLY A 303 -5.37 -25.37 -7.67
C GLY A 303 -6.19 -25.06 -6.43
N LYS A 304 -5.76 -25.52 -5.24
CA LYS A 304 -6.38 -25.24 -3.94
C LYS A 304 -5.91 -23.93 -3.31
N TRP A 305 -4.74 -23.46 -3.72
CA TRP A 305 -4.17 -22.19 -3.28
C TRP A 305 -3.96 -21.31 -4.50
N GLU A 306 -4.52 -20.10 -4.49
CA GLU A 306 -4.37 -19.09 -5.52
C GLU A 306 -3.34 -18.05 -5.07
N ALA A 307 -2.21 -17.98 -5.76
CA ALA A 307 -1.18 -16.97 -5.56
C ALA A 307 -1.46 -15.81 -6.53
N GLU A 308 -2.22 -14.81 -6.09
CA GLU A 308 -2.68 -13.70 -6.93
C GLU A 308 -2.44 -12.36 -6.22
N GLY A 309 -2.35 -11.23 -6.96
CA GLY A 309 -2.22 -9.90 -6.35
C GLY A 309 -1.33 -8.92 -7.09
N ALA A 310 -0.50 -9.41 -7.99
CA ALA A 310 0.37 -8.71 -8.94
C ALA A 310 1.54 -7.90 -8.35
N MET A 311 1.38 -7.11 -7.29
CA MET A 311 2.45 -6.33 -6.65
C MET A 311 3.30 -7.18 -5.70
N TRP A 312 4.54 -6.70 -5.41
CA TRP A 312 5.43 -7.28 -4.41
C TRP A 312 4.77 -7.34 -3.02
N LEU A 313 4.08 -6.27 -2.66
CA LEU A 313 3.18 -6.19 -1.52
C LEU A 313 2.03 -5.20 -1.82
N GLU A 314 1.11 -5.01 -0.89
CA GLU A 314 -0.01 -4.09 -1.04
C GLU A 314 0.44 -2.65 -0.74
N ALA A 315 1.12 -2.03 -1.72
CA ALA A 315 1.74 -0.72 -1.59
C ALA A 315 0.71 0.42 -1.64
N ASP A 316 1.04 1.55 -0.99
CA ASP A 316 0.35 2.81 -1.22
C ASP A 316 0.49 3.24 -2.69
N THR A 317 -0.61 3.71 -3.30
CA THR A 317 -0.64 4.08 -4.72
C THR A 317 -0.71 5.57 -4.97
N ASN A 318 -0.76 6.40 -3.93
CA ASN A 318 -0.73 7.86 -4.02
C ASN A 318 0.67 8.44 -3.82
N LEU A 319 1.42 7.92 -2.83
CA LEU A 319 2.67 8.53 -2.36
C LEU A 319 3.91 8.05 -3.12
N ILE A 320 3.92 6.81 -3.61
CA ILE A 320 5.08 6.25 -4.30
C ILE A 320 5.16 6.73 -5.76
N SER A 321 6.38 6.76 -6.32
CA SER A 321 6.61 7.20 -7.69
C SER A 321 6.01 6.25 -8.73
N GLY A 322 5.88 6.73 -9.97
CA GLY A 322 5.42 5.89 -11.09
C GLY A 322 6.34 4.70 -11.34
N GLU A 323 7.66 4.92 -11.27
CA GLU A 323 8.63 3.84 -11.40
C GLU A 323 8.54 2.83 -10.26
N SER A 324 8.28 3.27 -9.03
CA SER A 324 8.05 2.36 -7.91
C SER A 324 6.80 1.49 -8.11
N LEU A 325 5.69 2.04 -8.63
CA LEU A 325 4.51 1.25 -9.01
C LEU A 325 4.84 0.18 -10.04
N VAL A 326 5.64 0.52 -11.05
CA VAL A 326 6.12 -0.46 -12.04
C VAL A 326 6.96 -1.55 -11.37
N ARG A 327 7.89 -1.18 -10.47
CA ARG A 327 8.77 -2.14 -9.78
C ARG A 327 8.02 -3.03 -8.80
N GLN A 328 7.00 -2.52 -8.12
CA GLN A 328 6.08 -3.34 -7.31
C GLN A 328 5.48 -4.48 -8.14
N ILE A 329 5.02 -4.19 -9.36
CA ILE A 329 4.42 -5.19 -10.25
C ILE A 329 5.51 -6.06 -10.92
N LEU A 330 6.62 -5.47 -11.36
CA LEU A 330 7.72 -6.21 -11.97
C LEU A 330 8.27 -7.30 -11.04
N TYR A 331 8.65 -6.92 -9.83
CA TYR A 331 9.18 -7.88 -8.84
C TYR A 331 8.10 -8.84 -8.35
N GLY A 332 6.86 -8.35 -8.16
CA GLY A 332 5.75 -9.19 -7.72
C GLY A 332 5.42 -10.29 -8.72
N LYS A 333 5.19 -9.93 -9.99
CA LYS A 333 4.86 -10.92 -11.04
C LYS A 333 6.04 -11.83 -11.36
N ARG A 334 7.28 -11.32 -11.33
CA ARG A 334 8.47 -12.18 -11.52
C ARG A 334 8.55 -13.24 -10.44
N PHE A 335 8.41 -12.87 -9.18
CA PHE A 335 8.42 -13.85 -8.07
C PHE A 335 7.33 -14.91 -8.26
N MET A 336 6.10 -14.51 -8.52
CA MET A 336 4.98 -15.44 -8.70
C MET A 336 5.20 -16.37 -9.90
N LYS A 337 5.77 -15.87 -10.99
CA LYS A 337 6.08 -16.67 -12.18
C LYS A 337 7.25 -17.62 -11.95
N GLU A 338 8.34 -17.16 -11.35
CA GLU A 338 9.55 -17.97 -11.11
C GLU A 338 9.30 -19.06 -10.06
N GLU A 339 8.61 -18.74 -8.98
CA GLU A 339 8.40 -19.67 -7.86
C GLU A 339 7.20 -20.60 -8.07
N PHE A 340 6.13 -20.11 -8.69
CA PHE A 340 4.86 -20.83 -8.76
C PHE A 340 4.36 -21.07 -10.20
N GLY A 341 4.99 -20.48 -11.20
CA GLY A 341 4.55 -20.56 -12.61
C GLY A 341 3.25 -19.79 -12.88
N VAL A 342 2.89 -18.81 -12.02
CA VAL A 342 1.65 -18.04 -12.10
C VAL A 342 1.91 -16.70 -12.77
N ASP A 343 1.04 -16.32 -13.71
CA ASP A 343 1.00 -14.99 -14.33
C ASP A 343 -0.24 -14.23 -13.82
N ASN A 344 -0.04 -13.35 -12.83
CA ASN A 344 -1.10 -12.60 -12.16
C ASN A 344 -1.87 -11.69 -13.12
N LYS A 345 -3.20 -11.62 -12.92
CA LYS A 345 -4.12 -10.82 -13.73
C LYS A 345 -4.90 -9.79 -12.94
N ILE A 346 -4.94 -9.92 -11.62
CA ILE A 346 -5.70 -9.08 -10.72
C ILE A 346 -4.74 -8.25 -9.87
N LEU A 347 -4.90 -6.94 -9.85
CA LEU A 347 -4.34 -6.13 -8.78
C LEU A 347 -5.28 -6.20 -7.57
N TRP A 348 -4.79 -6.82 -6.49
CA TRP A 348 -5.55 -7.05 -5.26
C TRP A 348 -5.06 -6.14 -4.14
N LEU A 349 -5.78 -5.03 -3.91
CA LEU A 349 -5.45 -4.02 -2.90
C LEU A 349 -6.67 -3.75 -2.01
N PRO A 350 -6.99 -4.63 -1.05
CA PRO A 350 -8.21 -4.50 -0.25
C PRO A 350 -8.22 -3.25 0.62
N ASP A 351 -7.07 -2.83 1.18
CA ASP A 351 -6.99 -1.83 2.23
C ASP A 351 -6.20 -0.56 1.91
N VAL A 352 -5.80 -0.31 0.67
CA VAL A 352 -5.02 0.86 0.26
C VAL A 352 -5.87 2.14 0.18
N PHE A 353 -5.29 3.29 0.53
CA PHE A 353 -5.98 4.54 0.86
C PHE A 353 -6.26 5.46 -0.34
N GLY A 354 -6.84 4.91 -1.40
CA GLY A 354 -7.14 5.61 -2.64
C GLY A 354 -6.16 5.26 -3.77
N TYR A 355 -6.53 5.57 -5.02
CA TYR A 355 -5.85 5.03 -6.19
C TYR A 355 -5.62 6.10 -7.24
N SER A 356 -4.34 6.23 -7.67
CA SER A 356 -3.92 7.19 -8.69
C SER A 356 -4.58 6.92 -10.05
N GLY A 357 -4.93 7.99 -10.75
CA GLY A 357 -5.45 7.92 -12.12
C GLY A 357 -4.45 7.39 -13.17
N ALA A 358 -3.17 7.28 -12.83
CA ALA A 358 -2.15 6.67 -13.70
C ALA A 358 -2.16 5.13 -13.65
N LEU A 359 -2.73 4.54 -12.61
CA LEU A 359 -2.65 3.10 -12.34
C LEU A 359 -3.24 2.21 -13.46
N PRO A 360 -4.39 2.53 -14.11
CA PRO A 360 -4.92 1.69 -15.17
C PRO A 360 -3.94 1.43 -16.33
N GLN A 361 -3.17 2.42 -16.75
CA GLN A 361 -2.16 2.22 -17.78
C GLN A 361 -1.02 1.34 -17.30
N ILE A 362 -0.52 1.57 -16.09
CA ILE A 362 0.55 0.77 -15.48
C ILE A 362 0.12 -0.69 -15.40
N LEU A 363 -1.10 -0.97 -14.96
CA LEU A 363 -1.66 -2.31 -14.88
C LEU A 363 -1.73 -2.96 -16.27
N LYS A 364 -2.38 -2.29 -17.22
CA LYS A 364 -2.60 -2.85 -18.54
C LYS A 364 -1.29 -3.15 -19.28
N LYS A 365 -0.31 -2.24 -19.18
CA LYS A 365 1.03 -2.42 -19.78
C LYS A 365 1.90 -3.41 -18.99
N SER A 366 1.45 -3.88 -17.84
CA SER A 366 2.07 -4.97 -17.05
C SER A 366 1.29 -6.29 -17.18
N GLY A 367 0.30 -6.37 -18.07
CA GLY A 367 -0.52 -7.57 -18.26
C GLY A 367 -1.45 -7.87 -17.08
N VAL A 368 -1.91 -6.84 -16.39
CA VAL A 368 -2.91 -6.91 -15.30
C VAL A 368 -4.17 -6.21 -15.81
N ASP A 369 -5.26 -6.96 -15.93
CA ASP A 369 -6.49 -6.50 -16.58
C ASP A 369 -7.61 -6.14 -15.60
N GLN A 370 -7.48 -6.59 -14.34
CA GLN A 370 -8.54 -6.58 -13.34
C GLN A 370 -8.04 -5.93 -12.04
N PHE A 371 -8.94 -5.23 -11.36
CA PHE A 371 -8.64 -4.50 -10.13
C PHE A 371 -9.67 -4.78 -9.03
N PHE A 372 -9.18 -5.01 -7.81
CA PHE A 372 -10.00 -5.27 -6.63
C PHE A 372 -9.63 -4.37 -5.45
N THR A 373 -10.66 -3.84 -4.78
CA THR A 373 -10.51 -3.15 -3.50
C THR A 373 -11.79 -3.19 -2.65
N THR A 374 -11.66 -2.84 -1.37
CA THR A 374 -12.78 -2.60 -0.46
C THR A 374 -12.82 -1.16 0.04
N LYS A 375 -11.67 -0.49 0.02
CA LYS A 375 -11.46 0.78 0.73
C LYS A 375 -12.35 1.92 0.26
N MET A 376 -12.73 1.96 -1.02
CA MET A 376 -13.64 2.98 -1.54
C MET A 376 -15.03 2.96 -0.89
N ALA A 377 -15.43 1.88 -0.25
CA ALA A 377 -16.65 1.80 0.53
C ALA A 377 -16.62 2.62 1.83
N TRP A 378 -15.41 2.97 2.31
CA TRP A 378 -15.17 3.74 3.53
C TRP A 378 -15.30 5.26 3.33
N SER A 379 -15.36 5.74 2.08
CA SER A 379 -15.57 7.18 1.79
C SER A 379 -16.71 7.75 2.63
N GLU A 380 -16.49 8.92 3.22
CA GLU A 380 -17.35 9.49 4.27
C GLU A 380 -18.64 10.05 3.71
N THR A 381 -18.54 10.94 2.73
CA THR A 381 -19.67 11.73 2.20
C THR A 381 -20.26 11.09 0.97
N ASN A 382 -19.44 10.83 -0.04
CA ASN A 382 -19.91 10.32 -1.32
C ASN A 382 -19.68 8.80 -1.40
N LYS A 383 -20.65 8.10 -1.99
CA LYS A 383 -20.53 6.66 -2.22
C LYS A 383 -20.35 6.41 -3.71
N MET A 384 -19.38 5.60 -4.06
CA MET A 384 -19.17 5.17 -5.46
C MET A 384 -20.50 4.73 -6.07
N PRO A 385 -20.85 5.17 -7.28
CA PRO A 385 -22.14 4.86 -7.90
C PRO A 385 -22.29 3.39 -8.27
N ASN A 386 -21.19 2.69 -8.52
CA ASN A 386 -21.13 1.29 -8.94
C ASN A 386 -20.19 0.50 -8.04
N ASP A 387 -20.44 -0.79 -7.89
CA ASP A 387 -19.52 -1.73 -7.22
C ASP A 387 -18.72 -2.53 -8.27
N THR A 388 -19.21 -2.62 -9.50
CA THR A 388 -18.54 -3.26 -10.66
C THR A 388 -18.64 -2.32 -11.86
N PHE A 389 -17.50 -1.95 -12.47
CA PHE A 389 -17.43 -0.95 -13.51
C PHE A 389 -16.10 -0.99 -14.27
N ILE A 390 -16.00 -0.23 -15.34
CA ILE A 390 -14.74 0.04 -16.04
C ILE A 390 -14.05 1.24 -15.39
N TRP A 391 -12.81 1.06 -14.97
CA TRP A 391 -11.96 2.14 -14.49
C TRP A 391 -11.04 2.63 -15.61
N GLN A 392 -11.20 3.92 -15.98
CA GLN A 392 -10.41 4.56 -17.02
C GLN A 392 -9.36 5.50 -16.40
N GLY A 393 -8.10 5.32 -16.78
CA GLY A 393 -6.97 6.16 -16.37
C GLY A 393 -6.91 7.51 -17.10
N ILE A 394 -5.91 8.31 -16.73
CA ILE A 394 -5.66 9.65 -17.29
C ILE A 394 -5.34 9.63 -18.78
N ASP A 395 -4.77 8.53 -19.29
CA ASP A 395 -4.41 8.30 -20.69
C ASP A 395 -5.55 7.68 -21.52
N GLY A 396 -6.67 7.33 -20.88
CA GLY A 396 -7.81 6.66 -21.50
C GLY A 396 -7.76 5.13 -21.46
N THR A 397 -6.73 4.52 -20.90
CA THR A 397 -6.64 3.06 -20.68
C THR A 397 -7.70 2.58 -19.71
N GLU A 398 -8.29 1.42 -19.99
CA GLU A 398 -9.39 0.83 -19.22
C GLU A 398 -9.00 -0.50 -18.61
N VAL A 399 -9.37 -0.69 -17.33
CA VAL A 399 -9.32 -1.96 -16.60
C VAL A 399 -10.67 -2.27 -15.96
N PHE A 400 -10.96 -3.56 -15.77
CA PHE A 400 -12.17 -4.00 -15.12
C PHE A 400 -12.03 -3.92 -13.59
N ALA A 401 -12.96 -3.26 -12.90
CA ALA A 401 -12.89 -3.05 -11.45
C ALA A 401 -14.10 -3.64 -10.72
N SER A 402 -13.84 -4.30 -9.59
CA SER A 402 -14.89 -4.80 -8.70
C SER A 402 -14.58 -4.44 -7.26
N PHE A 403 -15.58 -3.91 -6.56
CA PHE A 403 -15.52 -3.49 -5.16
C PHE A 403 -16.40 -4.35 -4.28
N ILE A 404 -15.93 -4.62 -3.07
CA ILE A 404 -16.77 -5.10 -1.96
C ILE A 404 -16.62 -4.14 -0.77
N LYS A 405 -17.44 -4.32 0.28
CA LYS A 405 -17.46 -3.35 1.38
C LYS A 405 -16.44 -3.59 2.46
N GLU A 406 -16.01 -4.81 2.63
CA GLU A 406 -15.09 -5.26 3.69
C GLU A 406 -14.34 -6.50 3.21
N TYR A 407 -13.11 -6.68 3.63
CA TYR A 407 -12.25 -7.83 3.29
C TYR A 407 -12.06 -8.80 4.46
N VAL A 408 -12.15 -8.34 5.70
CA VAL A 408 -12.14 -9.19 6.91
C VAL A 408 -13.56 -9.56 7.26
N ARG A 409 -14.00 -10.76 6.91
CA ARG A 409 -15.40 -11.15 7.09
C ARG A 409 -15.55 -12.57 7.60
N ARG A 410 -16.53 -12.74 8.48
CA ARG A 410 -17.09 -14.06 8.79
C ARG A 410 -18.02 -14.48 7.66
N LEU A 411 -17.95 -15.73 7.24
CA LEU A 411 -18.94 -16.29 6.35
C LEU A 411 -20.15 -16.75 7.20
N ASN A 412 -21.19 -15.94 7.21
CA ASN A 412 -22.45 -16.25 7.88
C ASN A 412 -23.66 -15.69 7.11
N PRO A 413 -24.89 -16.16 7.36
CA PRO A 413 -26.07 -15.74 6.61
C PRO A 413 -26.29 -14.23 6.56
N LYS A 414 -26.05 -13.50 7.65
CA LYS A 414 -26.19 -12.03 7.71
C LYS A 414 -25.24 -11.31 6.75
N VAL A 415 -23.97 -11.66 6.78
CA VAL A 415 -22.94 -11.07 5.89
C VAL A 415 -23.29 -11.35 4.43
N LEU A 416 -23.62 -12.59 4.10
CA LEU A 416 -23.95 -13.00 2.73
C LEU A 416 -25.20 -12.26 2.19
N ASN A 417 -26.25 -12.19 3.00
CA ASN A 417 -27.48 -11.48 2.65
C ASN A 417 -27.25 -9.97 2.47
N THR A 418 -26.48 -9.35 3.38
CA THR A 418 -26.13 -7.94 3.30
C THR A 418 -25.29 -7.65 2.05
N THR A 419 -24.30 -8.51 1.72
CA THR A 419 -23.48 -8.38 0.52
C THR A 419 -24.34 -8.34 -0.74
N TRP A 420 -25.29 -9.28 -0.89
CA TRP A 420 -26.19 -9.29 -2.02
C TRP A 420 -27.17 -8.10 -2.01
N LYS A 421 -27.84 -7.83 -0.88
CA LYS A 421 -28.82 -6.74 -0.78
C LYS A 421 -28.21 -5.38 -1.16
N THR A 422 -26.98 -5.13 -0.80
CA THR A 422 -26.31 -3.84 -1.01
C THR A 422 -25.53 -3.72 -2.30
N TYR A 423 -25.36 -4.82 -3.05
CA TYR A 423 -24.70 -4.80 -4.36
C TYR A 423 -25.50 -3.98 -5.38
N LYS A 424 -24.83 -3.07 -6.08
CA LYS A 424 -25.48 -2.06 -6.93
C LYS A 424 -25.71 -2.53 -8.36
N ASN A 425 -24.86 -3.40 -8.88
CA ASN A 425 -24.82 -3.75 -10.29
C ASN A 425 -25.58 -5.05 -10.64
N LYS A 426 -26.71 -5.33 -9.94
CA LYS A 426 -27.53 -6.54 -10.11
C LYS A 426 -28.07 -6.74 -11.53
N SER A 427 -28.22 -5.65 -12.31
CA SER A 427 -28.65 -5.72 -13.71
C SER A 427 -27.59 -6.27 -14.66
N TYR A 428 -26.31 -6.29 -14.21
CA TYR A 428 -25.17 -6.72 -15.01
C TYR A 428 -24.75 -8.15 -14.69
N THR A 429 -24.81 -8.56 -13.43
CA THR A 429 -24.53 -9.93 -13.00
C THR A 429 -25.34 -10.29 -11.76
N ASN A 430 -25.67 -11.58 -11.62
CA ASN A 430 -26.27 -12.13 -10.41
C ASN A 430 -25.25 -12.67 -9.42
N ASN A 431 -23.96 -12.40 -9.65
CA ASN A 431 -22.85 -12.89 -8.86
C ASN A 431 -22.06 -11.73 -8.24
N VAL A 432 -21.74 -11.86 -6.97
CA VAL A 432 -20.90 -10.90 -6.23
C VAL A 432 -19.88 -11.63 -5.36
N LEU A 433 -18.68 -11.05 -5.27
CA LEU A 433 -17.61 -11.58 -4.43
C LEU A 433 -17.83 -11.27 -2.95
N SER A 434 -17.48 -12.20 -2.09
CA SER A 434 -17.27 -11.98 -0.66
C SER A 434 -16.00 -12.72 -0.24
N THR A 435 -15.03 -12.00 0.29
CA THR A 435 -13.91 -12.63 0.99
C THR A 435 -14.42 -13.24 2.30
N PHE A 436 -13.78 -14.30 2.78
CA PHE A 436 -14.01 -14.83 4.11
C PHE A 436 -12.73 -15.28 4.77
N GLY A 437 -12.59 -14.93 6.03
CA GLY A 437 -11.40 -15.15 6.85
C GLY A 437 -11.09 -13.92 7.69
N PHE A 438 -10.37 -14.14 8.77
CA PHE A 438 -9.83 -13.08 9.60
C PHE A 438 -8.55 -12.54 8.98
N GLY A 439 -8.30 -11.22 9.12
CA GLY A 439 -7.24 -10.48 8.45
C GLY A 439 -6.56 -9.48 9.36
N ASP A 440 -6.05 -8.40 8.80
CA ASP A 440 -5.15 -7.43 9.43
C ASP A 440 -3.96 -8.12 10.13
N GLY A 441 -4.16 -8.73 11.28
CA GLY A 441 -3.20 -9.55 12.01
C GLY A 441 -3.06 -11.00 11.53
N GLY A 442 -3.73 -11.38 10.46
CA GLY A 442 -3.76 -12.74 9.95
C GLY A 442 -4.79 -13.62 10.66
N GLY A 443 -4.65 -14.93 10.52
CA GLY A 443 -5.56 -15.96 11.06
C GLY A 443 -6.27 -16.73 9.97
N GLY A 444 -6.91 -16.06 9.04
CA GLY A 444 -7.61 -16.67 7.92
C GLY A 444 -8.99 -17.26 8.27
N PRO A 445 -9.55 -18.11 7.41
CA PRO A 445 -10.84 -18.76 7.62
C PRO A 445 -10.87 -19.71 8.81
N THR A 446 -12.08 -19.92 9.36
CA THR A 446 -12.32 -20.90 10.43
C THR A 446 -13.13 -22.10 9.93
N TYR A 447 -13.12 -23.17 10.71
CA TYR A 447 -13.93 -24.36 10.44
C TYR A 447 -15.44 -24.03 10.37
N GLU A 448 -15.93 -23.15 11.24
CA GLU A 448 -17.32 -22.68 11.26
C GLU A 448 -17.74 -22.00 9.94
N MET A 449 -16.84 -21.23 9.33
CA MET A 449 -17.09 -20.58 8.04
C MET A 449 -17.30 -21.63 6.94
N MET A 450 -16.47 -22.67 6.91
CA MET A 450 -16.61 -23.77 5.95
C MET A 450 -17.87 -24.61 6.19
N GLU A 451 -18.21 -24.90 7.45
CA GLU A 451 -19.47 -25.59 7.78
C GLU A 451 -20.69 -24.76 7.39
N THR A 452 -20.63 -23.43 7.52
CA THR A 452 -21.67 -22.51 7.04
C THR A 452 -21.78 -22.56 5.51
N HIS A 453 -20.64 -22.48 4.79
CA HIS A 453 -20.62 -22.59 3.32
C HIS A 453 -21.31 -23.88 2.85
N ARG A 454 -20.96 -25.02 3.47
CA ARG A 454 -21.49 -26.33 3.11
C ARG A 454 -23.03 -26.43 3.21
N ARG A 455 -23.68 -25.54 3.97
CA ARG A 455 -25.15 -25.44 4.05
C ARG A 455 -25.69 -24.40 3.09
N MET A 456 -25.03 -23.26 3.01
CA MET A 456 -25.46 -22.16 2.15
C MET A 456 -25.33 -22.47 0.65
N GLN A 457 -24.43 -23.38 0.25
CA GLN A 457 -24.29 -23.78 -1.16
C GLN A 457 -25.53 -24.40 -1.77
N TYR A 458 -26.43 -24.95 -0.94
CA TYR A 458 -27.70 -25.50 -1.39
C TYR A 458 -28.72 -24.43 -1.84
N GLY A 459 -28.48 -23.13 -1.53
CA GLY A 459 -29.41 -22.04 -1.84
C GLY A 459 -30.65 -22.09 -0.96
N ILE A 460 -30.46 -21.86 0.33
CA ILE A 460 -31.56 -21.81 1.33
C ILE A 460 -32.61 -20.77 0.90
N PRO A 461 -33.93 -21.03 1.02
CA PRO A 461 -34.95 -20.12 0.54
C PRO A 461 -34.77 -18.68 1.00
N GLY A 462 -34.92 -17.73 0.07
CA GLY A 462 -34.74 -16.30 0.32
C GLY A 462 -33.32 -15.82 0.54
N MET A 463 -32.31 -16.69 0.49
CA MET A 463 -30.91 -16.39 0.69
C MET A 463 -30.10 -16.61 -0.60
N PRO A 464 -28.99 -15.86 -0.81
CA PRO A 464 -28.07 -16.19 -1.88
C PRO A 464 -27.39 -17.54 -1.63
N LYS A 465 -27.06 -18.27 -2.69
CA LYS A 465 -26.22 -19.46 -2.57
C LYS A 465 -24.73 -19.10 -2.61
N THR A 466 -23.90 -19.91 -1.98
CA THR A 466 -22.45 -19.71 -1.96
C THR A 466 -21.72 -20.70 -2.88
N VAL A 467 -20.61 -20.21 -3.45
CA VAL A 467 -19.62 -21.02 -4.18
C VAL A 467 -18.25 -20.64 -3.64
N VAL A 468 -17.44 -21.61 -3.22
CA VAL A 468 -16.01 -21.37 -2.91
C VAL A 468 -15.23 -21.60 -4.19
N GLU A 469 -14.49 -20.59 -4.62
CA GLU A 469 -13.76 -20.62 -5.88
C GLU A 469 -12.55 -19.67 -5.87
N LYS A 470 -11.77 -19.65 -6.94
CA LYS A 470 -10.68 -18.70 -7.14
C LYS A 470 -11.19 -17.32 -7.47
N ALA A 471 -10.44 -16.28 -7.08
CA ALA A 471 -10.72 -14.91 -7.48
C ALA A 471 -10.67 -14.73 -8.99
N GLY A 472 -9.70 -15.36 -9.68
CA GLY A 472 -9.60 -15.34 -11.14
C GLY A 472 -10.85 -15.88 -11.83
N ASP A 473 -11.37 -17.03 -11.40
CA ASP A 473 -12.58 -17.63 -11.98
C ASP A 473 -13.82 -16.74 -11.79
N PHE A 474 -13.91 -16.05 -10.65
CA PHE A 474 -14.96 -15.06 -10.40
C PHE A 474 -14.84 -13.88 -11.36
N PHE A 475 -13.65 -13.27 -11.46
CA PHE A 475 -13.43 -12.09 -12.29
C PHE A 475 -13.70 -12.36 -13.78
N ASP A 476 -13.22 -13.45 -14.30
CA ASP A 476 -13.43 -13.84 -15.72
C ASP A 476 -14.92 -14.00 -16.03
N ARG A 477 -15.68 -14.56 -15.10
CA ARG A 477 -17.12 -14.75 -15.28
C ARG A 477 -17.90 -13.43 -15.20
N ILE A 478 -17.64 -12.61 -14.17
CA ILE A 478 -18.40 -11.37 -14.01
C ILE A 478 -18.04 -10.32 -15.04
N GLU A 479 -16.81 -10.28 -15.55
CA GLU A 479 -16.39 -9.41 -16.64
C GLU A 479 -17.16 -9.76 -17.93
N LYS A 480 -17.28 -11.04 -18.23
CA LYS A 480 -18.09 -11.51 -19.38
C LYS A 480 -19.56 -11.13 -19.20
N ASP A 481 -20.18 -11.42 -18.06
CA ASP A 481 -21.56 -11.06 -17.77
C ASP A 481 -21.78 -9.54 -17.89
N PHE A 482 -20.84 -8.75 -17.36
CA PHE A 482 -20.88 -7.30 -17.37
C PHE A 482 -20.85 -6.75 -18.81
N GLU A 483 -19.96 -7.23 -19.67
CA GLU A 483 -19.86 -6.75 -21.05
C GLU A 483 -21.11 -7.16 -21.86
N GLU A 484 -21.57 -8.41 -21.77
CA GLU A 484 -22.79 -8.87 -22.43
C GLU A 484 -24.04 -8.06 -22.03
N ASN A 485 -24.19 -7.75 -20.73
CA ASN A 485 -25.33 -7.00 -20.26
C ASN A 485 -25.18 -5.48 -20.46
N SER A 486 -23.95 -4.95 -20.49
CA SER A 486 -23.68 -3.57 -20.90
C SER A 486 -24.13 -3.29 -22.33
N GLU A 487 -23.90 -4.21 -23.24
CA GLU A 487 -24.39 -4.12 -24.64
C GLU A 487 -25.92 -4.15 -24.69
N LYS A 488 -26.57 -5.10 -24.00
CA LYS A 488 -28.04 -5.23 -23.94
C LYS A 488 -28.70 -3.99 -23.36
N LEU A 489 -28.17 -3.46 -22.28
CA LEU A 489 -28.69 -2.28 -21.57
C LEU A 489 -28.29 -0.95 -22.26
N ARG A 490 -27.37 -0.99 -23.22
CA ARG A 490 -26.74 0.20 -23.84
C ARG A 490 -26.19 1.17 -22.79
N ASN A 491 -25.64 0.62 -21.73
CA ASN A 491 -25.02 1.35 -20.62
C ASN A 491 -23.83 0.56 -20.08
N ARG A 492 -22.65 1.19 -20.05
CA ARG A 492 -21.40 0.59 -19.57
C ARG A 492 -20.88 1.45 -18.42
N PRO A 493 -21.18 1.09 -17.16
CA PRO A 493 -20.73 1.84 -15.98
C PRO A 493 -19.23 2.09 -16.03
N LYS A 494 -18.82 3.34 -15.83
CA LYS A 494 -17.43 3.78 -15.91
C LYS A 494 -17.09 4.79 -14.82
N TRP A 495 -15.88 4.72 -14.31
CA TRP A 495 -15.23 5.74 -13.51
C TRP A 495 -13.97 6.25 -14.21
N VAL A 496 -13.77 7.56 -14.27
CA VAL A 496 -12.66 8.19 -15.00
C VAL A 496 -11.75 8.93 -14.01
N GLY A 497 -10.44 8.72 -14.11
CA GLY A 497 -9.42 9.38 -13.32
C GLY A 497 -9.16 8.70 -11.97
N GLU A 498 -8.72 9.49 -10.98
CA GLU A 498 -8.39 8.99 -9.65
C GLU A 498 -9.60 8.43 -8.90
N MET A 499 -9.37 7.43 -8.08
CA MET A 499 -10.34 7.01 -7.07
C MET A 499 -9.90 7.61 -5.72
N TYR A 500 -10.35 8.85 -5.49
CA TYR A 500 -10.04 9.59 -4.27
C TYR A 500 -10.80 9.00 -3.09
N LEU A 501 -10.08 8.57 -2.05
CA LEU A 501 -10.68 8.13 -0.80
C LEU A 501 -11.02 9.35 0.08
N GLU A 502 -12.28 9.53 0.43
CA GLU A 502 -12.75 10.58 1.34
C GLU A 502 -12.54 10.20 2.80
N LEU A 503 -11.33 9.75 3.11
CA LEU A 503 -10.86 9.32 4.42
C LEU A 503 -9.33 9.23 4.36
N HIS A 504 -8.65 9.23 5.50
CA HIS A 504 -7.19 9.02 5.59
C HIS A 504 -6.34 10.10 4.90
N ARG A 505 -6.79 11.34 4.86
CA ARG A 505 -6.09 12.48 4.23
C ARG A 505 -4.80 12.88 4.94
N GLY A 506 -4.69 12.57 6.24
CA GLY A 506 -3.48 12.79 7.04
C GLY A 506 -2.28 11.98 6.55
N THR A 507 -2.54 10.86 5.87
CA THR A 507 -1.50 9.98 5.31
C THR A 507 -0.59 10.67 4.29
N TYR A 508 -1.02 11.76 3.69
CA TYR A 508 -0.17 12.56 2.80
C TYR A 508 0.91 13.35 3.55
N THR A 509 0.81 13.46 4.88
CA THR A 509 1.70 14.32 5.68
C THR A 509 2.34 13.61 6.87
N SER A 510 1.64 12.70 7.56
CA SER A 510 2.10 12.01 8.78
C SER A 510 3.43 11.30 8.58
N ILE A 511 4.32 11.37 9.57
CA ILE A 511 5.70 10.84 9.52
C ILE A 511 6.46 11.37 8.30
N ALA A 512 6.59 12.68 8.22
CA ALA A 512 7.21 13.38 7.10
C ALA A 512 8.64 12.90 6.78
N LYS A 513 9.40 12.43 7.77
CA LYS A 513 10.75 11.88 7.60
C LYS A 513 10.75 10.62 6.74
N ASN A 514 9.79 9.71 6.96
CA ASN A 514 9.68 8.47 6.18
C ASN A 514 9.37 8.76 4.70
N LYS A 515 8.45 9.71 4.44
CA LYS A 515 8.13 10.18 3.08
C LYS A 515 9.33 10.81 2.38
N LYS A 516 10.10 11.63 3.11
CA LYS A 516 11.36 12.20 2.61
C LYS A 516 12.36 11.11 2.24
N ASN A 517 12.57 10.15 3.13
CA ASN A 517 13.50 9.05 2.91
C ASN A 517 13.10 8.25 1.67
N ASN A 518 11.81 7.93 1.51
CA ASN A 518 11.32 7.24 0.31
C ASN A 518 11.60 8.04 -0.96
N ARG A 519 11.19 9.34 -1.04
CA ARG A 519 11.42 10.17 -2.23
C ARG A 519 12.91 10.27 -2.59
N LYS A 520 13.76 10.51 -1.58
CA LYS A 520 15.21 10.62 -1.81
C LYS A 520 15.82 9.29 -2.26
N SER A 521 15.34 8.16 -1.74
CA SER A 521 15.80 6.83 -2.19
C SER A 521 15.33 6.51 -3.60
N GLU A 522 14.07 6.76 -3.95
CA GLU A 522 13.55 6.56 -5.31
C GLU A 522 14.43 7.30 -6.34
N LEU A 523 14.69 8.58 -6.13
CA LEU A 523 15.45 9.41 -7.04
C LEU A 523 16.95 9.03 -7.09
N LEU A 524 17.56 8.78 -5.93
CA LEU A 524 18.96 8.37 -5.85
C LEU A 524 19.21 7.03 -6.57
N TYR A 525 18.25 6.11 -6.52
CA TYR A 525 18.42 4.82 -7.20
C TYR A 525 18.24 4.92 -8.72
N LEU A 526 17.41 5.84 -9.21
CA LEU A 526 17.39 6.18 -10.65
C LEU A 526 18.72 6.75 -11.10
N GLU A 527 19.31 7.63 -10.31
CA GLU A 527 20.64 8.20 -10.56
C GLU A 527 21.76 7.15 -10.51
N ALA A 528 21.77 6.31 -9.47
CA ALA A 528 22.76 5.26 -9.27
C ALA A 528 22.73 4.20 -10.39
N GLU A 529 21.54 3.80 -10.83
CA GLU A 529 21.36 2.89 -11.97
C GLU A 529 21.85 3.53 -13.27
N THR A 530 21.50 4.80 -13.52
CA THR A 530 21.97 5.56 -14.70
C THR A 530 23.49 5.69 -14.73
N ALA A 531 24.11 6.04 -13.61
CA ALA A 531 25.58 6.12 -13.49
C ALA A 531 26.24 4.76 -13.67
N SER A 532 25.63 3.68 -13.15
CA SER A 532 26.13 2.30 -13.29
C SER A 532 26.05 1.80 -14.74
N VAL A 533 24.94 2.07 -15.44
CA VAL A 533 24.80 1.76 -16.87
C VAL A 533 25.84 2.54 -17.69
N THR A 534 26.04 3.81 -17.37
CA THR A 534 27.03 4.65 -18.06
C THR A 534 28.45 4.09 -17.90
N ASP A 535 28.84 3.74 -16.68
CA ASP A 535 30.16 3.15 -16.40
C ASP A 535 30.30 1.75 -17.05
N MET A 536 29.24 0.93 -17.02
CA MET A 536 29.18 -0.37 -17.70
C MET A 536 29.46 -0.24 -19.20
N LEU A 537 28.82 0.72 -19.86
CA LEU A 537 28.93 0.90 -21.30
C LEU A 537 30.25 1.54 -21.74
N LEU A 538 30.77 2.50 -20.97
CA LEU A 538 31.91 3.30 -21.37
C LEU A 538 33.26 2.77 -20.84
N ASN A 539 33.26 2.15 -19.65
CA ASN A 539 34.42 1.67 -18.94
C ASN A 539 34.45 0.15 -18.74
N ASN A 540 33.43 -0.60 -19.21
CA ASN A 540 33.18 -2.01 -18.85
C ASN A 540 33.09 -2.22 -17.33
N GLY A 541 32.56 -1.24 -16.61
CA GLY A 541 32.34 -1.30 -15.16
C GLY A 541 31.29 -2.35 -14.78
N GLU A 542 31.40 -2.88 -13.57
CA GLU A 542 30.45 -3.82 -13.03
C GLU A 542 29.13 -3.11 -12.66
N TYR A 543 27.99 -3.72 -12.98
CA TYR A 543 26.68 -3.29 -12.52
C TYR A 543 26.34 -4.02 -11.21
N PRO A 544 26.13 -3.34 -10.07
CA PRO A 544 26.00 -3.97 -8.74
C PRO A 544 24.57 -4.52 -8.52
N GLU A 545 24.21 -5.55 -9.29
CA GLU A 545 22.84 -6.09 -9.39
C GLU A 545 22.28 -6.57 -8.03
N ASP A 546 23.10 -7.31 -7.25
CA ASP A 546 22.67 -7.85 -5.94
C ASP A 546 22.35 -6.73 -4.94
N THR A 547 23.20 -5.66 -4.92
CA THR A 547 22.95 -4.51 -4.04
C THR A 547 21.70 -3.76 -4.47
N PHE A 548 21.50 -3.54 -5.77
CA PHE A 548 20.28 -2.92 -6.29
C PHE A 548 19.05 -3.77 -5.93
N ARG A 549 19.08 -5.08 -6.16
CA ARG A 549 17.96 -5.97 -5.84
C ARG A 549 17.62 -5.94 -4.35
N LYS A 550 18.61 -6.08 -3.47
CA LYS A 550 18.42 -6.01 -2.01
C LYS A 550 17.76 -4.68 -1.62
N ASN A 551 18.37 -3.57 -2.02
CA ASN A 551 17.91 -2.27 -1.57
C ASN A 551 16.58 -1.86 -2.23
N GLN A 552 16.34 -2.22 -3.50
CA GLN A 552 15.06 -2.01 -4.16
C GLN A 552 13.93 -2.78 -3.45
N THR A 553 14.12 -4.05 -3.10
CA THR A 553 13.09 -4.82 -2.38
C THR A 553 12.81 -4.23 -1.00
N THR A 554 13.82 -3.66 -0.33
CA THR A 554 13.62 -2.96 0.96
C THR A 554 12.88 -1.62 0.76
N ILE A 555 13.16 -0.85 -0.30
CA ILE A 555 12.38 0.34 -0.66
C ILE A 555 10.92 -0.07 -0.91
N LEU A 556 10.68 -1.11 -1.73
CA LEU A 556 9.34 -1.60 -2.02
C LEU A 556 8.60 -2.06 -0.75
N LEU A 557 9.28 -2.72 0.20
CA LEU A 557 8.72 -3.11 1.49
C LEU A 557 8.25 -1.89 2.28
N ASN A 558 9.08 -0.84 2.37
CA ASN A 558 8.77 0.38 3.09
C ASN A 558 7.69 1.26 2.43
N GLN A 559 7.25 0.90 1.22
CA GLN A 559 6.11 1.48 0.51
C GLN A 559 4.77 0.84 0.87
N PHE A 560 4.74 -0.11 1.81
CA PHE A 560 3.52 -0.72 2.32
C PHE A 560 2.54 0.36 2.82
N HIS A 561 1.22 0.11 2.63
CA HIS A 561 0.18 1.13 2.84
C HIS A 561 -0.01 1.61 4.29
N ASP A 562 0.62 0.99 5.27
CA ASP A 562 0.71 1.50 6.65
C ASP A 562 2.13 1.95 7.05
N ILE A 563 3.16 1.74 6.21
CA ILE A 563 4.51 2.26 6.49
C ILE A 563 4.69 3.66 5.89
N ILE A 564 4.64 3.81 4.56
CA ILE A 564 4.87 5.13 3.95
C ILE A 564 3.79 6.16 4.33
N PRO A 565 2.51 5.82 4.52
CA PRO A 565 1.50 6.76 4.98
C PRO A 565 1.75 7.36 6.37
N GLY A 566 2.52 6.72 7.21
CA GLY A 566 2.81 7.21 8.55
C GLY A 566 1.86 6.65 9.61
N SER A 567 1.26 5.50 9.39
CA SER A 567 0.17 4.91 10.18
C SER A 567 0.58 3.69 11.02
N SER A 568 1.87 3.42 11.14
CA SER A 568 2.41 2.35 11.99
C SER A 568 2.87 2.85 13.37
N ILE A 569 3.18 1.91 14.26
CA ILE A 569 3.79 2.16 15.56
C ILE A 569 5.24 2.66 15.42
N LYS A 570 5.77 3.27 16.49
CA LYS A 570 7.13 3.85 16.53
C LYS A 570 8.21 2.85 16.11
N GLU A 571 8.13 1.63 16.59
CA GLU A 571 9.13 0.57 16.36
C GLU A 571 9.29 0.23 14.88
N VAL A 572 8.25 0.41 14.07
CA VAL A 572 8.34 0.27 12.62
C VAL A 572 9.24 1.36 12.04
N TYR A 573 9.07 2.62 12.48
CA TYR A 573 9.86 3.75 11.97
C TYR A 573 11.29 3.74 12.50
N ASP A 574 11.55 3.21 13.69
CA ASP A 574 12.91 2.99 14.19
C ASP A 574 13.68 2.02 13.27
N VAL A 575 13.00 1.00 12.73
CA VAL A 575 13.59 0.07 11.74
C VAL A 575 13.77 0.74 10.39
N THR A 576 12.72 1.41 9.86
CA THR A 576 12.81 2.07 8.55
C THR A 576 13.88 3.15 8.50
N ASP A 577 14.11 3.86 9.60
CA ASP A 577 15.17 4.87 9.69
C ASP A 577 16.57 4.26 9.47
N VAL A 578 16.82 3.07 10.03
CA VAL A 578 18.09 2.35 9.85
C VAL A 578 18.20 1.84 8.39
N GLU A 579 17.15 1.22 7.88
CA GLU A 579 17.09 0.71 6.51
C GLU A 579 17.31 1.80 5.47
N TYR A 580 16.60 2.93 5.59
CA TYR A 580 16.79 4.06 4.68
C TYR A 580 18.18 4.71 4.81
N ALA A 581 18.78 4.76 6.00
CA ALA A 581 20.14 5.26 6.16
C ALA A 581 21.15 4.37 5.40
N GLU A 582 20.99 3.04 5.44
CA GLU A 582 21.80 2.09 4.68
C GLU A 582 21.55 2.26 3.16
N ILE A 583 20.27 2.28 2.73
CA ILE A 583 19.88 2.46 1.34
C ILE A 583 20.46 3.74 0.74
N LEU A 584 20.29 4.87 1.42
CA LEU A 584 20.80 6.16 0.94
C LEU A 584 22.34 6.19 0.89
N LYS A 585 23.01 5.57 1.85
CA LYS A 585 24.47 5.44 1.86
C LYS A 585 24.95 4.58 0.68
N ASP A 586 24.37 3.39 0.51
CA ASP A 586 24.77 2.48 -0.57
C ASP A 586 24.54 3.11 -1.95
N GLY A 587 23.38 3.75 -2.15
CA GLY A 587 23.06 4.45 -3.39
C GLY A 587 24.07 5.57 -3.69
N ARG A 588 24.44 6.38 -2.68
CA ARG A 588 25.45 7.44 -2.84
C ARG A 588 26.83 6.88 -3.11
N ASP A 589 27.26 5.86 -2.37
CA ASP A 589 28.57 5.21 -2.55
C ASP A 589 28.70 4.61 -3.98
N ILE A 590 27.62 3.99 -4.50
CA ILE A 590 27.56 3.49 -5.88
C ILE A 590 27.71 4.66 -6.86
N THR A 591 26.86 5.68 -6.75
CA THR A 591 26.88 6.84 -7.67
C THR A 591 28.25 7.50 -7.70
N ASP A 592 28.80 7.81 -6.53
CA ASP A 592 30.10 8.46 -6.42
C ASP A 592 31.24 7.62 -7.01
N SER A 593 31.22 6.30 -6.75
CA SER A 593 32.19 5.36 -7.32
C SER A 593 32.13 5.33 -8.86
N LYS A 594 30.89 5.28 -9.42
CA LYS A 594 30.71 5.24 -10.87
C LYS A 594 31.09 6.55 -11.55
N LEU A 595 30.69 7.69 -10.98
CA LEU A 595 31.10 9.01 -11.47
C LEU A 595 32.62 9.21 -11.34
N GLN A 596 33.26 8.69 -10.29
CA GLN A 596 34.72 8.74 -10.16
C GLN A 596 35.42 7.88 -11.23
N SER A 597 34.88 6.70 -11.56
CA SER A 597 35.37 5.87 -12.67
C SER A 597 35.33 6.64 -14.01
N ILE A 598 34.19 7.31 -14.26
CA ILE A 598 34.02 8.15 -15.46
C ILE A 598 35.04 9.30 -15.47
N LYS A 599 35.17 10.06 -14.37
CA LYS A 599 36.11 11.18 -14.23
C LYS A 599 37.54 10.76 -14.50
N ASN A 600 37.98 9.60 -14.01
CA ASN A 600 39.32 9.08 -14.21
C ASN A 600 39.66 8.75 -15.68
N ASN A 601 38.63 8.48 -16.52
CA ASN A 601 38.78 8.14 -17.92
C ASN A 601 38.46 9.30 -18.89
N LEU A 602 38.26 10.52 -18.38
CA LEU A 602 38.02 11.70 -19.23
C LEU A 602 39.32 12.13 -19.93
N ASN A 603 39.17 12.71 -21.13
CA ASN A 603 40.21 13.45 -21.81
C ASN A 603 39.96 14.95 -21.66
N THR A 604 40.58 15.59 -20.67
CA THR A 604 40.29 16.99 -20.31
C THR A 604 41.55 17.70 -19.82
N ASP A 605 41.61 19.00 -20.06
CA ASP A 605 42.69 19.85 -19.49
C ASP A 605 42.42 20.27 -18.04
N GLY A 606 41.31 19.79 -17.43
CA GLY A 606 40.85 20.14 -16.11
C GLY A 606 39.79 21.24 -16.12
N GLY A 607 39.18 21.52 -14.97
CA GLY A 607 38.10 22.48 -14.79
C GLY A 607 37.09 22.05 -13.74
N ILE A 608 35.82 22.28 -14.00
CA ILE A 608 34.67 21.83 -13.18
C ILE A 608 33.90 20.75 -13.96
N PHE A 609 33.89 19.53 -13.44
CA PHE A 609 33.04 18.47 -13.91
C PHE A 609 31.60 18.71 -13.35
N VAL A 610 30.64 18.85 -14.24
CA VAL A 610 29.23 19.04 -13.88
C VAL A 610 28.44 17.85 -14.37
N TYR A 611 27.82 17.13 -13.46
CA TYR A 611 26.92 16.00 -13.75
C TYR A 611 25.48 16.44 -13.69
N ASN A 612 24.71 16.04 -14.68
CA ASN A 612 23.27 16.30 -14.78
C ASN A 612 22.51 14.96 -14.71
N PRO A 613 21.89 14.63 -13.57
CA PRO A 613 21.06 13.41 -13.43
C PRO A 613 19.69 13.53 -14.08
N THR A 614 19.26 14.74 -14.49
CA THR A 614 17.92 14.99 -15.00
C THR A 614 17.73 14.57 -16.46
N PRO A 615 16.51 14.32 -16.93
CA PRO A 615 16.21 14.00 -18.33
C PRO A 615 16.25 15.21 -19.28
N PHE A 616 16.69 16.39 -18.82
CA PHE A 616 16.70 17.62 -19.60
C PHE A 616 18.12 18.17 -19.80
N GLU A 617 18.38 18.86 -20.92
CA GLU A 617 19.54 19.72 -21.01
C GLU A 617 19.35 20.96 -20.11
N ILE A 618 20.29 21.20 -19.20
CA ILE A 618 20.15 22.22 -18.15
C ILE A 618 21.25 23.28 -18.27
N SER A 619 20.82 24.53 -18.11
CA SER A 619 21.71 25.65 -17.81
C SER A 619 21.33 26.25 -16.46
N ASP A 620 22.21 26.20 -15.47
CA ASP A 620 21.92 26.70 -14.12
C ASP A 620 23.22 27.23 -13.45
N TYR A 621 23.03 28.05 -12.41
CA TYR A 621 24.09 28.46 -11.53
C TYR A 621 24.33 27.42 -10.44
N ILE A 622 25.59 27.02 -10.32
CA ILE A 622 26.06 26.05 -9.32
C ILE A 622 27.09 26.68 -8.40
N GLU A 623 27.22 26.19 -7.17
CA GLU A 623 28.25 26.64 -6.24
C GLU A 623 29.32 25.56 -6.09
N VAL A 624 30.58 25.95 -6.36
CA VAL A 624 31.76 25.09 -6.20
C VAL A 624 32.83 25.85 -5.41
N ASP A 625 33.25 25.34 -4.25
CA ASP A 625 34.19 25.96 -3.33
C ASP A 625 33.85 27.42 -2.99
N GLY A 626 32.56 27.74 -2.81
CA GLY A 626 32.08 29.08 -2.48
C GLY A 626 31.98 30.07 -3.65
N LYS A 627 32.39 29.63 -4.86
CA LYS A 627 32.24 30.41 -6.10
C LYS A 627 30.90 30.07 -6.77
N ASN A 628 30.26 31.09 -7.32
CA ASN A 628 29.10 30.94 -8.17
C ASN A 628 29.57 30.74 -9.63
N ILE A 629 29.18 29.64 -10.26
CA ILE A 629 29.62 29.29 -11.62
C ILE A 629 28.37 29.04 -12.47
N TYR A 630 28.35 29.59 -13.69
CA TYR A 630 27.29 29.30 -14.65
C TYR A 630 27.63 28.08 -15.48
N ALA A 631 26.83 27.01 -15.33
CA ALA A 631 26.94 25.79 -16.11
C ALA A 631 25.94 25.84 -17.28
N GLU A 632 26.45 26.05 -18.49
CA GLU A 632 25.65 26.24 -19.69
C GLU A 632 25.51 24.94 -20.46
N ASN A 633 24.26 24.57 -20.84
CA ASN A 633 23.89 23.42 -21.68
C ASN A 633 24.59 22.13 -21.22
N VAL A 634 24.37 21.74 -19.95
CA VAL A 634 24.78 20.45 -19.42
C VAL A 634 23.82 19.39 -19.94
N PRO A 635 24.24 18.40 -20.72
CA PRO A 635 23.34 17.48 -21.39
C PRO A 635 22.61 16.56 -20.44
N ALA A 636 21.41 16.11 -20.85
CA ALA A 636 20.57 15.20 -20.10
C ALA A 636 21.28 13.88 -19.78
N HIS A 637 21.08 13.32 -18.59
CA HIS A 637 21.68 12.07 -18.12
C HIS A 637 23.17 11.97 -18.49
N GLY A 638 23.94 13.02 -18.18
CA GLY A 638 25.29 13.14 -18.67
C GLY A 638 26.14 14.16 -17.92
N TRP A 639 27.22 14.58 -18.53
CA TRP A 639 28.14 15.55 -17.94
C TRP A 639 28.73 16.53 -18.95
N LYS A 640 29.26 17.62 -18.39
CA LYS A 640 30.06 18.57 -19.12
C LYS A 640 31.19 19.08 -18.22
N VAL A 641 32.44 19.16 -18.76
CA VAL A 641 33.51 19.84 -18.09
C VAL A 641 33.52 21.30 -18.55
N ILE A 642 33.47 22.23 -17.60
CA ILE A 642 33.43 23.66 -17.85
C ILE A 642 34.63 24.37 -17.20
N ALA A 643 34.95 25.60 -17.63
CA ALA A 643 36.00 26.40 -17.04
C ALA A 643 35.67 26.81 -15.57
N ASP A 644 36.69 26.83 -14.67
CA ASP A 644 36.58 27.42 -13.33
C ASP A 644 36.53 28.96 -13.43
N SER A 645 35.38 29.47 -13.84
CA SER A 645 35.15 30.90 -14.04
C SER A 645 34.01 31.37 -13.18
N GLU A 646 34.31 32.26 -12.22
CA GLU A 646 33.28 32.80 -11.32
C GLU A 646 32.31 33.71 -12.07
N ALA A 647 31.03 33.44 -11.95
CA ALA A 647 29.96 34.26 -12.46
C ALA A 647 29.65 35.43 -11.50
N LYS A 648 29.28 36.57 -12.05
CA LYS A 648 28.85 37.70 -11.24
C LYS A 648 27.58 37.32 -10.46
N ASN A 649 27.60 37.60 -9.15
CA ASN A 649 26.37 37.51 -8.35
C ASN A 649 25.56 38.80 -8.54
N GLU A 650 24.34 38.66 -9.07
CA GLU A 650 23.43 39.79 -9.32
C GLU A 650 22.31 39.88 -8.27
N ILE A 651 22.42 39.13 -7.17
CA ILE A 651 21.43 39.12 -6.11
C ILE A 651 21.74 40.24 -5.11
N SER A 652 20.76 41.09 -4.90
CA SER A 652 20.79 42.16 -3.89
C SER A 652 19.97 41.70 -2.66
N VAL A 653 20.56 41.88 -1.49
CA VAL A 653 19.97 41.49 -0.21
C VAL A 653 19.98 42.71 0.72
N SER A 654 18.81 43.06 1.24
CA SER A 654 18.64 44.07 2.28
C SER A 654 17.77 43.53 3.42
N ASP A 655 17.57 44.29 4.47
CA ASP A 655 16.80 43.86 5.65
C ASP A 655 15.41 43.28 5.32
N LYS A 656 14.70 43.90 4.35
CA LYS A 656 13.32 43.49 4.00
C LYS A 656 13.12 43.30 2.49
N CYS A 657 14.18 43.07 1.76
CA CYS A 657 14.07 42.84 0.32
C CYS A 657 15.19 41.95 -0.18
N ILE A 658 14.84 40.99 -0.99
CA ILE A 658 15.77 40.22 -1.81
C ILE A 658 15.36 40.36 -3.26
N GLU A 659 16.33 40.52 -4.15
CA GLU A 659 16.07 40.87 -5.53
C GLU A 659 17.20 40.36 -6.44
N ASN A 660 16.85 39.80 -7.58
CA ASN A 660 17.75 39.50 -8.69
C ASN A 660 17.32 40.27 -9.95
N ASP A 661 17.84 39.92 -11.09
CA ASP A 661 17.55 40.58 -12.38
C ASP A 661 16.09 40.38 -12.85
N VAL A 662 15.42 39.31 -12.45
CA VAL A 662 14.08 38.91 -12.94
C VAL A 662 12.96 39.04 -11.90
N ILE A 663 13.25 38.96 -10.58
CA ILE A 663 12.24 38.99 -9.53
C ILE A 663 12.68 39.83 -8.32
N LYS A 664 11.70 40.45 -7.65
CA LYS A 664 11.88 41.21 -6.42
C LYS A 664 10.90 40.76 -5.35
N VAL A 665 11.41 40.44 -4.15
CA VAL A 665 10.62 39.93 -3.00
C VAL A 665 10.73 40.93 -1.85
N ILE A 666 9.59 41.40 -1.31
CA ILE A 666 9.51 42.33 -0.21
C ILE A 666 8.80 41.72 0.99
N PHE A 667 9.36 41.97 2.17
CA PHE A 667 8.87 41.42 3.44
C PHE A 667 8.28 42.53 4.33
N ASN A 668 7.25 42.17 5.12
CA ASN A 668 6.72 43.04 6.19
C ASN A 668 7.56 42.93 7.49
N ASP A 669 7.09 43.55 8.57
CA ASP A 669 7.78 43.56 9.88
C ASP A 669 7.84 42.18 10.54
N LYS A 670 6.97 41.24 10.17
CA LYS A 670 6.97 39.82 10.60
C LYS A 670 7.71 38.88 9.64
N TYR A 671 8.32 39.45 8.62
CA TYR A 671 9.00 38.70 7.54
C TYR A 671 8.08 37.73 6.79
N HIS A 672 6.78 38.05 6.68
CA HIS A 672 5.92 37.47 5.65
C HIS A 672 6.13 38.23 4.35
N ILE A 673 6.01 37.52 3.23
CA ILE A 673 6.15 38.13 1.91
C ILE A 673 4.87 38.93 1.60
N ILE A 674 5.03 40.21 1.30
CA ILE A 674 3.91 41.09 0.95
C ILE A 674 3.93 41.53 -0.53
N SER A 675 5.02 41.23 -1.25
CA SER A 675 5.14 41.47 -2.67
C SER A 675 6.14 40.48 -3.27
N VAL A 676 5.80 39.92 -4.38
CA VAL A 676 6.67 39.21 -5.30
C VAL A 676 6.43 39.82 -6.68
N TYR A 677 7.34 40.70 -7.10
CA TYR A 677 7.20 41.42 -8.36
C TYR A 677 8.01 40.73 -9.45
N ASP A 678 7.32 40.18 -10.45
CA ASP A 678 7.91 39.66 -11.65
C ASP A 678 8.27 40.77 -12.62
N LYS A 679 9.57 41.06 -12.74
CA LYS A 679 10.08 42.17 -13.57
C LYS A 679 9.96 41.90 -15.06
N THR A 680 9.91 40.62 -15.46
CA THR A 680 9.83 40.24 -16.88
C THR A 680 8.41 40.37 -17.43
N GLU A 681 7.42 40.13 -16.57
CA GLU A 681 6.00 40.24 -16.91
C GLU A 681 5.33 41.53 -16.42
N ASP A 682 6.10 42.42 -15.72
CA ASP A 682 5.62 43.68 -15.11
C ASP A 682 4.38 43.43 -14.23
N ARG A 683 4.46 42.42 -13.32
CA ARG A 683 3.28 41.92 -12.60
C ARG A 683 3.57 41.59 -11.13
N GLU A 684 2.59 41.92 -10.26
CA GLU A 684 2.58 41.41 -8.87
C GLU A 684 2.03 40.01 -8.84
N VAL A 685 2.66 39.15 -8.06
CA VAL A 685 2.31 37.71 -7.92
C VAL A 685 1.39 37.48 -6.73
N ILE A 686 1.56 38.24 -5.65
CA ILE A 686 0.79 38.09 -4.43
C ILE A 686 -0.51 38.90 -4.53
N ALA A 687 -1.62 38.29 -4.12
CA ALA A 687 -2.93 38.96 -4.12
C ALA A 687 -2.92 40.21 -3.24
N ASP A 688 -3.58 41.30 -3.72
CA ASP A 688 -3.57 42.61 -3.09
C ASP A 688 -3.92 42.57 -1.59
N GLY A 689 -3.06 43.16 -0.78
CA GLY A 689 -3.19 43.22 0.68
C GLY A 689 -3.05 41.92 1.40
N LYS A 690 -2.56 40.87 0.75
CA LYS A 690 -2.31 39.53 1.35
C LYS A 690 -0.85 39.31 1.70
N GLU A 691 -0.60 38.30 2.50
CA GLU A 691 0.73 37.85 2.97
C GLU A 691 0.98 36.43 2.52
N ALA A 692 2.12 36.17 1.92
CA ALA A 692 2.55 34.84 1.44
C ALA A 692 3.70 34.26 2.29
N ASN A 693 3.99 32.98 2.12
CA ASN A 693 4.88 32.19 2.97
C ASN A 693 4.51 32.34 4.45
N ARG A 694 3.22 32.36 4.71
CA ARG A 694 2.68 32.40 6.07
C ARG A 694 2.64 30.96 6.61
N ILE A 695 3.39 30.71 7.68
CA ILE A 695 3.39 29.41 8.34
C ILE A 695 2.16 29.33 9.24
N GLU A 696 1.15 28.61 8.78
CA GLU A 696 -0.14 28.43 9.46
C GLU A 696 -0.11 27.11 10.24
N ILE A 697 -0.47 27.17 11.52
CA ILE A 697 -0.54 26.01 12.43
C ILE A 697 -2.00 25.81 12.80
N PHE A 698 -2.56 24.72 12.40
CA PHE A 698 -3.96 24.35 12.66
C PHE A 698 -4.06 23.36 13.80
N GLU A 699 -5.09 23.49 14.64
CA GLU A 699 -5.44 22.45 15.60
C GLU A 699 -5.92 21.20 14.84
N ASP A 700 -5.34 20.05 15.15
CA ASP A 700 -5.58 18.80 14.44
C ASP A 700 -6.01 17.68 15.40
N TYR A 701 -7.31 17.64 15.67
CA TYR A 701 -7.98 16.56 16.38
C TYR A 701 -9.02 15.92 15.46
N PRO A 702 -8.61 14.98 14.61
CA PRO A 702 -9.55 14.33 13.72
C PRO A 702 -10.57 13.50 14.53
N LYS A 703 -11.77 13.29 13.95
CA LYS A 703 -12.85 12.54 14.59
C LYS A 703 -12.50 11.08 14.91
N CYS A 704 -11.52 10.50 14.18
CA CYS A 704 -11.01 9.15 14.34
C CYS A 704 -9.68 9.02 13.59
N PHE A 705 -8.93 7.94 13.82
CA PHE A 705 -7.73 7.59 13.05
C PHE A 705 -6.67 8.70 13.01
N ASP A 706 -6.11 9.04 14.18
CA ASP A 706 -5.27 10.22 14.40
C ASP A 706 -4.17 10.43 13.33
N ALA A 707 -3.31 9.42 13.08
CA ALA A 707 -2.26 9.55 12.05
C ALA A 707 -2.81 9.56 10.62
N TRP A 708 -3.93 8.86 10.41
CA TRP A 708 -4.49 8.70 9.05
C TRP A 708 -5.32 9.89 8.58
N GLU A 709 -6.03 10.58 9.49
CA GLU A 709 -7.11 11.50 9.08
C GLU A 709 -6.78 12.96 9.34
N ILE A 710 -7.29 13.81 8.46
CA ILE A 710 -7.53 15.25 8.67
C ILE A 710 -9.02 15.48 8.45
N THR A 711 -9.72 16.01 9.46
CA THR A 711 -11.14 16.33 9.34
C THR A 711 -11.30 17.81 8.96
N ASP A 712 -12.22 18.15 8.06
CA ASP A 712 -12.34 19.48 7.43
C ASP A 712 -12.52 20.64 8.41
N TYR A 713 -13.04 20.37 9.61
CA TYR A 713 -13.17 21.38 10.68
C TYR A 713 -11.82 21.87 11.24
N TYR A 714 -10.68 21.25 10.87
CA TYR A 714 -9.35 21.76 11.26
C TYR A 714 -9.17 23.22 10.89
N LYS A 715 -9.80 23.68 9.80
CA LYS A 715 -9.76 25.07 9.31
C LYS A 715 -10.34 26.09 10.30
N GLN A 716 -11.14 25.66 11.29
CA GLN A 716 -11.84 26.53 12.23
C GLN A 716 -10.94 27.15 13.31
N LYS A 717 -9.74 26.57 13.54
CA LYS A 717 -8.82 27.04 14.56
C LYS A 717 -7.38 27.00 14.09
N MET A 718 -6.79 28.19 14.01
CA MET A 718 -5.47 28.39 13.41
C MET A 718 -4.66 29.44 14.18
N TRP A 719 -3.37 29.25 14.23
CA TRP A 719 -2.36 30.20 14.67
C TRP A 719 -1.34 30.43 13.56
N ILE A 720 -0.57 31.51 13.68
CA ILE A 720 0.51 31.83 12.73
C ILE A 720 1.82 31.81 13.50
N ALA A 721 2.85 31.13 12.95
CA ALA A 721 4.19 31.16 13.48
C ALA A 721 4.90 32.47 13.08
N ASP A 722 4.53 33.60 13.74
CA ASP A 722 5.02 34.94 13.44
C ASP A 722 5.93 35.55 14.52
N ASP A 723 6.32 34.79 15.54
CA ASP A 723 7.32 35.17 16.56
C ASP A 723 8.76 35.05 15.98
N VAL A 724 9.20 36.12 15.34
CA VAL A 724 10.54 36.19 14.71
C VAL A 724 11.57 36.54 15.80
N SER A 725 12.47 35.60 16.07
CA SER A 725 13.53 35.76 17.07
C SER A 725 14.83 36.31 16.51
N GLU A 726 15.15 36.08 15.24
CA GLU A 726 16.37 36.50 14.57
C GLU A 726 16.18 36.57 13.06
N VAL A 727 16.82 37.56 12.43
CA VAL A 727 16.93 37.66 10.98
C VAL A 727 18.37 37.98 10.61
N THR A 728 18.92 37.20 9.69
CA THR A 728 20.32 37.37 9.26
C THR A 728 20.39 37.38 7.72
N PRO A 729 20.94 38.45 7.10
CA PRO A 729 21.27 38.39 5.69
C PRO A 729 22.31 37.29 5.39
N ILE A 730 22.04 36.51 4.36
CA ILE A 730 22.95 35.49 3.83
C ILE A 730 23.32 35.81 2.37
N LYS A 731 24.24 35.07 1.78
CA LYS A 731 24.81 35.34 0.45
C LYS A 731 23.73 35.64 -0.62
N ASN A 732 22.66 34.88 -0.67
CA ASN A 732 21.63 34.96 -1.72
C ASN A 732 20.22 35.18 -1.16
N GLY A 733 20.06 35.63 0.09
CA GLY A 733 18.74 35.77 0.70
C GLY A 733 18.75 36.15 2.18
N LEU A 734 17.71 35.74 2.87
CA LEU A 734 17.52 36.00 4.31
C LEU A 734 17.31 34.71 5.06
N ARG A 735 18.04 34.54 6.17
CA ARG A 735 17.75 33.50 7.18
C ARG A 735 16.83 34.10 8.23
N ILE A 736 15.66 33.47 8.42
CA ILE A 736 14.63 33.90 9.37
C ILE A 736 14.45 32.78 10.37
N LYS A 737 14.60 33.11 11.66
CA LYS A 737 14.38 32.19 12.77
C LYS A 737 13.11 32.57 13.49
N ARG A 738 12.19 31.61 13.62
CA ARG A 738 10.89 31.77 14.27
C ARG A 738 10.75 30.81 15.43
N LYS A 739 9.99 31.21 16.44
CA LYS A 739 9.55 30.32 17.51
C LYS A 739 8.05 30.08 17.41
N TYR A 740 7.66 28.88 17.72
CA TYR A 740 6.26 28.51 17.96
C TYR A 740 6.22 27.61 19.16
N GLN A 741 5.70 28.12 20.31
CA GLN A 741 5.72 27.41 21.60
C GLN A 741 7.15 26.93 21.95
N GLU A 742 7.37 25.60 22.02
CA GLU A 742 8.69 25.00 22.32
C GLU A 742 9.50 24.67 21.03
N SER A 743 8.89 24.84 19.86
CA SER A 743 9.47 24.52 18.56
C SER A 743 10.20 25.70 17.94
N GLU A 744 11.23 25.40 17.14
CA GLU A 744 11.99 26.37 16.38
C GLU A 744 11.93 26.07 14.88
N ILE A 745 11.70 27.12 14.07
CA ILE A 745 11.67 27.05 12.61
C ILE A 745 12.74 27.97 12.08
N ILE A 746 13.73 27.47 11.35
CA ILE A 746 14.77 28.21 10.68
C ILE A 746 14.56 28.08 9.18
N GLN A 747 14.39 29.21 8.51
CA GLN A 747 14.10 29.21 7.09
C GLN A 747 15.07 30.16 6.35
N ASP A 748 15.80 29.62 5.38
CA ASP A 748 16.59 30.37 4.42
C ASP A 748 15.72 30.63 3.19
N ILE A 749 15.34 31.88 2.97
CA ILE A 749 14.62 32.32 1.78
C ILE A 749 15.62 32.85 0.80
N VAL A 750 15.84 32.14 -0.30
CA VAL A 750 16.95 32.38 -1.22
C VAL A 750 16.48 32.52 -2.67
N LEU A 751 17.24 33.30 -3.44
CA LEU A 751 17.12 33.43 -4.88
C LEU A 751 18.37 32.85 -5.57
N LYS A 752 18.22 32.49 -6.84
CA LYS A 752 19.32 32.23 -7.76
C LYS A 752 19.39 33.33 -8.82
N ASN A 753 20.56 33.56 -9.40
CA ASN A 753 20.72 34.46 -10.53
C ASN A 753 19.82 34.00 -11.70
N GLY A 754 19.14 34.93 -12.36
CA GLY A 754 18.33 34.67 -13.55
C GLY A 754 17.09 33.79 -13.34
N SER A 755 16.82 33.34 -12.12
CA SER A 755 15.68 32.47 -11.80
C SER A 755 14.54 33.23 -11.13
N LYS A 756 13.30 32.89 -11.51
CA LYS A 756 12.08 33.39 -10.82
C LYS A 756 11.73 32.55 -9.59
N ARG A 757 12.40 31.40 -9.37
CA ARG A 757 12.13 30.49 -8.25
C ARG A 757 12.66 31.07 -6.94
N ILE A 758 11.78 31.08 -5.94
CA ILE A 758 12.08 31.48 -4.57
C ILE A 758 12.11 30.20 -3.74
N ASP A 759 13.28 29.82 -3.24
CA ASP A 759 13.45 28.58 -2.44
C ASP A 759 13.34 28.89 -0.94
N PHE A 760 12.57 28.08 -0.22
CA PHE A 760 12.37 28.11 1.23
C PHE A 760 13.02 26.86 1.84
N ILE A 761 14.32 26.95 2.11
CA ILE A 761 15.10 25.88 2.73
C ILE A 761 14.80 25.89 4.22
N THR A 762 14.07 24.90 4.71
CA THR A 762 13.46 24.94 6.03
C THR A 762 13.99 23.83 6.93
N ASN A 763 14.48 24.23 8.11
CA ASN A 763 14.88 23.34 9.20
C ASN A 763 13.94 23.57 10.38
N VAL A 764 13.39 22.50 10.95
CA VAL A 764 12.43 22.58 12.06
C VAL A 764 12.88 21.66 13.18
N ASP A 765 12.95 22.17 14.39
CA ASP A 765 12.99 21.37 15.62
C ASP A 765 11.60 21.33 16.23
N TRP A 766 10.83 20.27 15.90
CA TRP A 766 9.41 20.20 16.20
C TRP A 766 9.12 19.47 17.50
N LYS A 767 8.25 20.03 18.36
CA LYS A 767 7.94 19.50 19.70
C LYS A 767 6.46 19.45 20.04
N GLU A 768 5.60 19.93 19.11
CA GLU A 768 4.18 20.03 19.33
C GLU A 768 3.42 18.77 18.89
N ASP A 769 2.25 18.56 19.48
CA ASP A 769 1.33 17.48 19.17
C ASP A 769 -0.02 18.01 18.68
N HIS A 770 -0.77 17.22 17.94
CA HIS A 770 -2.12 17.50 17.44
C HIS A 770 -2.23 18.84 16.70
N VAL A 771 -1.24 19.13 15.87
CA VAL A 771 -1.24 20.31 14.99
C VAL A 771 -0.78 19.93 13.59
N LEU A 772 -1.38 20.63 12.62
CA LEU A 772 -1.04 20.55 11.19
C LEU A 772 -0.38 21.85 10.76
N MET A 773 0.87 21.77 10.28
CA MET A 773 1.63 22.91 9.78
C MET A 773 1.49 23.01 8.26
N LYS A 774 1.12 24.20 7.76
CA LYS A 774 1.06 24.51 6.31
C LYS A 774 1.78 25.81 6.00
N ALA A 775 2.32 25.92 4.78
CA ALA A 775 2.74 27.21 4.19
C ALA A 775 1.67 27.66 3.20
N ALA A 776 1.25 28.93 3.32
CA ALA A 776 0.17 29.52 2.54
C ALA A 776 0.66 30.62 1.60
N PHE A 777 0.15 30.61 0.36
CA PHE A 777 0.47 31.54 -0.71
C PHE A 777 -0.81 32.01 -1.41
N PRO A 778 -1.39 33.13 -0.99
CA PRO A 778 -2.48 33.78 -1.72
C PRO A 778 -1.91 34.52 -2.93
N VAL A 779 -2.17 33.99 -4.14
CA VAL A 779 -1.63 34.49 -5.40
C VAL A 779 -2.69 35.28 -6.19
N ASP A 780 -2.25 36.23 -7.03
CA ASP A 780 -3.14 37.02 -7.90
C ASP A 780 -3.44 36.29 -9.21
N ILE A 781 -4.06 35.12 -9.07
CA ILE A 781 -4.48 34.22 -10.17
C ILE A 781 -5.96 33.88 -9.99
N HIS A 782 -6.70 33.86 -11.08
CA HIS A 782 -8.08 33.41 -11.11
C HIS A 782 -8.23 32.17 -12.00
N SER A 783 -8.41 31.00 -11.38
CA SER A 783 -8.61 29.74 -12.10
C SER A 783 -9.57 28.81 -11.34
N PRO A 784 -10.53 28.17 -12.02
CA PRO A 784 -11.43 27.20 -11.39
C PRO A 784 -10.79 25.84 -11.13
N ASN A 785 -9.61 25.58 -11.68
CA ASN A 785 -8.87 24.32 -11.50
C ASN A 785 -7.40 24.60 -11.21
N ALA A 786 -6.79 23.74 -10.44
CA ALA A 786 -5.34 23.65 -10.24
C ALA A 786 -4.81 22.31 -10.79
N THR A 787 -3.57 22.31 -11.28
CA THR A 787 -2.91 21.12 -11.84
C THR A 787 -1.93 20.54 -10.83
N TYR A 788 -1.89 19.22 -10.67
CA TYR A 788 -1.08 18.53 -9.68
C TYR A 788 -0.24 17.44 -10.34
N ASP A 789 1.04 17.41 -10.03
CA ASP A 789 1.97 16.32 -10.44
C ASP A 789 1.57 15.01 -9.77
N ILE A 790 1.45 13.96 -10.57
CA ILE A 790 1.22 12.58 -10.14
C ILE A 790 2.17 11.62 -10.87
N GLN A 791 2.03 10.34 -10.65
CA GLN A 791 2.80 9.30 -11.32
C GLN A 791 2.66 9.40 -12.85
N PHE A 792 3.78 9.56 -13.56
CA PHE A 792 3.84 9.61 -15.04
C PHE A 792 2.87 10.60 -15.70
N GLY A 793 2.55 11.69 -15.00
CA GLY A 793 1.66 12.70 -15.55
C GLY A 793 1.19 13.70 -14.52
N ASN A 794 0.02 14.26 -14.79
CA ASN A 794 -0.61 15.23 -13.91
C ASN A 794 -2.14 15.13 -14.04
N LEU A 795 -2.84 15.75 -13.11
CA LEU A 795 -4.28 15.87 -13.17
C LEU A 795 -4.77 17.20 -12.61
N GLU A 796 -5.91 17.67 -13.13
CA GLU A 796 -6.59 18.85 -12.63
C GLU A 796 -7.59 18.50 -11.54
N ARG A 797 -7.67 19.37 -10.51
CA ARG A 797 -8.72 19.33 -9.49
C ARG A 797 -9.31 20.70 -9.30
N PRO A 798 -10.63 20.82 -8.99
CA PRO A 798 -11.27 22.12 -8.81
C PRO A 798 -10.72 22.87 -7.60
N THR A 799 -10.65 24.19 -7.71
CA THR A 799 -10.30 25.12 -6.62
C THR A 799 -11.52 25.56 -5.82
N HIS A 800 -12.72 25.09 -6.15
CA HIS A 800 -13.99 25.42 -5.57
C HIS A 800 -14.68 24.19 -4.94
N GLN A 801 -15.73 24.42 -4.15
CA GLN A 801 -16.49 23.38 -3.43
C GLN A 801 -17.95 23.30 -3.91
N ASN A 802 -18.20 23.35 -5.23
CA ASN A 802 -19.54 23.40 -5.80
C ASN A 802 -20.37 22.13 -5.56
N THR A 803 -19.72 20.99 -5.52
CA THR A 803 -20.34 19.68 -5.27
C THR A 803 -19.78 19.04 -4.01
N SER A 804 -20.48 18.03 -3.47
CA SER A 804 -19.97 17.25 -2.33
C SER A 804 -18.67 16.50 -2.67
N TRP A 805 -18.46 16.13 -3.94
CA TRP A 805 -17.22 15.52 -4.44
C TRP A 805 -16.05 16.52 -4.43
N ASP A 806 -16.30 17.77 -4.82
CA ASP A 806 -15.28 18.81 -4.79
C ASP A 806 -14.95 19.20 -3.33
N ALA A 807 -15.95 19.41 -2.50
CA ALA A 807 -15.78 19.75 -1.10
C ALA A 807 -15.04 18.67 -0.30
N ALA A 808 -15.18 17.40 -0.66
CA ALA A 808 -14.48 16.30 -0.01
C ALA A 808 -12.96 16.32 -0.29
N LYS A 809 -12.49 16.97 -1.36
CA LYS A 809 -11.08 17.07 -1.78
C LYS A 809 -10.35 18.25 -1.15
N PHE A 810 -10.60 18.52 0.12
CA PHE A 810 -9.99 19.66 0.83
C PHE A 810 -8.53 19.43 1.23
N GLU A 811 -8.01 18.24 1.07
CA GLU A 811 -6.58 17.86 1.16
C GLU A 811 -6.33 16.77 0.10
N VAL A 812 -5.33 16.98 -0.76
CA VAL A 812 -5.04 16.12 -1.91
C VAL A 812 -3.56 15.80 -2.01
N CYS A 813 -3.23 14.69 -2.67
CA CYS A 813 -1.85 14.30 -2.92
C CYS A 813 -1.32 14.92 -4.22
N ALA A 814 -0.10 15.45 -4.18
CA ALA A 814 0.72 15.72 -5.35
C ALA A 814 2.19 15.41 -5.04
N HIS A 815 3.01 15.21 -6.08
CA HIS A 815 4.43 14.82 -5.94
C HIS A 815 5.35 16.04 -5.93
N LYS A 816 6.00 16.33 -7.06
CA LYS A 816 7.04 17.37 -7.13
C LYS A 816 6.49 18.80 -7.16
N TRP A 817 5.26 18.98 -7.68
CA TRP A 817 4.68 20.31 -7.85
C TRP A 817 3.15 20.32 -7.88
N ALA A 818 2.58 21.51 -7.62
CA ALA A 818 1.21 21.87 -7.91
C ALA A 818 1.20 23.28 -8.53
N ASP A 819 0.33 23.51 -9.51
CA ASP A 819 0.28 24.71 -10.31
C ASP A 819 -1.11 25.33 -10.33
N LEU A 820 -1.17 26.64 -10.25
CA LEU A 820 -2.39 27.44 -10.44
C LEU A 820 -2.12 28.47 -11.53
N SER A 821 -2.77 28.30 -12.70
CA SER A 821 -2.57 29.16 -13.87
C SER A 821 -3.87 29.69 -14.42
N GLU A 822 -3.80 30.92 -14.90
CA GLU A 822 -4.79 31.57 -15.79
C GLU A 822 -4.19 31.75 -17.17
N THR A 823 -4.96 32.31 -18.12
CA THR A 823 -4.44 32.57 -19.47
C THR A 823 -3.24 33.53 -19.43
N GLY A 824 -2.05 32.99 -19.78
CA GLY A 824 -0.83 33.79 -19.95
C GLY A 824 0.05 33.91 -18.73
N TYR A 825 -0.39 33.47 -17.52
CA TYR A 825 0.43 33.54 -16.31
C TYR A 825 0.04 32.46 -15.29
N GLY A 826 1.03 31.97 -14.55
CA GLY A 826 0.83 30.97 -13.53
C GLY A 826 1.81 31.04 -12.37
N VAL A 827 1.49 30.32 -11.32
CA VAL A 827 2.32 30.17 -10.13
C VAL A 827 2.31 28.72 -9.70
N SER A 828 3.50 28.16 -9.55
CA SER A 828 3.67 26.79 -9.06
C SER A 828 4.24 26.77 -7.64
N ILE A 829 3.82 25.81 -6.82
CA ILE A 829 4.52 25.38 -5.59
C ILE A 829 5.26 24.10 -5.92
N LEU A 830 6.59 24.14 -5.74
CA LEU A 830 7.47 22.98 -5.90
C LEU A 830 7.88 22.46 -4.52
N ASN A 831 8.27 21.19 -4.42
CA ASN A 831 8.84 20.64 -3.18
C ASN A 831 9.75 19.45 -3.43
N ASP A 832 10.56 19.10 -2.42
CA ASP A 832 11.53 18.00 -2.48
C ASP A 832 11.11 16.73 -1.71
N CYS A 833 9.99 16.74 -0.96
CA CYS A 833 9.59 15.58 -0.14
C CYS A 833 8.18 15.69 0.49
N LYS A 834 7.36 16.64 0.10
CA LYS A 834 6.00 16.83 0.62
C LYS A 834 4.96 16.34 -0.39
N TYR A 835 3.76 15.97 0.10
CA TYR A 835 2.72 15.40 -0.74
C TYR A 835 1.33 15.98 -0.48
N GLY A 836 1.07 16.56 0.70
CA GLY A 836 -0.24 17.13 1.05
C GLY A 836 -0.41 18.55 0.52
N TYR A 837 -1.50 18.80 -0.19
CA TYR A 837 -1.83 20.12 -0.76
C TYR A 837 -3.29 20.46 -0.53
N ASN A 838 -3.53 21.77 -0.42
CA ASN A 838 -4.87 22.34 -0.48
C ASN A 838 -4.81 23.63 -1.30
N ILE A 839 -5.53 23.68 -2.40
CA ILE A 839 -5.68 24.91 -3.21
C ILE A 839 -7.16 25.24 -3.25
N GLU A 840 -7.54 26.32 -2.61
CA GLU A 840 -8.92 26.79 -2.52
C GLU A 840 -8.99 28.26 -3.00
N ASP A 841 -9.80 28.50 -4.02
CA ASP A 841 -9.84 29.75 -4.80
C ASP A 841 -8.43 30.08 -5.34
N ASN A 842 -7.83 31.16 -4.85
CA ASN A 842 -6.48 31.59 -5.21
C ASN A 842 -5.45 31.40 -4.09
N VAL A 843 -5.77 30.63 -3.05
CA VAL A 843 -4.84 30.36 -1.95
C VAL A 843 -4.26 28.97 -2.10
N MET A 844 -2.99 28.91 -2.44
CA MET A 844 -2.23 27.66 -2.55
C MET A 844 -1.60 27.33 -1.20
N LYS A 845 -1.80 26.12 -0.68
CA LYS A 845 -1.18 25.65 0.56
C LYS A 845 -0.51 24.32 0.36
N ILE A 846 0.67 24.14 0.96
CA ILE A 846 1.39 22.89 1.07
C ILE A 846 1.46 22.47 2.54
N SER A 847 1.16 21.20 2.83
CA SER A 847 1.24 20.61 4.17
C SER A 847 2.67 20.20 4.47
N LEU A 848 3.22 20.69 5.58
CA LEU A 848 4.63 20.52 5.93
C LEU A 848 4.86 19.44 6.99
N LEU A 849 4.09 19.49 8.08
CA LEU A 849 4.14 18.53 9.19
C LEU A 849 2.74 18.29 9.75
N LYS A 850 2.48 17.07 10.19
CA LYS A 850 1.32 16.67 10.99
C LYS A 850 1.84 15.89 12.20
N ALA A 851 1.39 16.25 13.38
CA ALA A 851 1.92 15.69 14.62
C ALA A 851 0.85 14.84 15.38
N PRO A 852 0.43 13.70 14.85
CA PRO A 852 -0.46 12.79 15.55
C PRO A 852 0.26 12.13 16.73
N THR A 853 -0.51 11.52 17.65
CA THR A 853 0.03 10.78 18.80
C THR A 853 -0.38 9.30 18.79
N TYR A 854 -1.14 8.87 17.82
CA TYR A 854 -1.55 7.47 17.66
C TYR A 854 -1.46 7.03 16.18
N PRO A 855 -0.90 5.85 15.88
CA PRO A 855 -0.35 4.84 16.80
C PRO A 855 1.07 5.15 17.33
N ASN A 856 1.79 6.09 16.74
CA ASN A 856 3.10 6.55 17.19
C ASN A 856 2.95 7.82 18.04
N MET A 857 3.32 7.73 19.32
CA MET A 857 3.21 8.87 20.25
C MET A 857 4.24 9.99 19.98
N ASP A 858 5.32 9.67 19.28
CA ASP A 858 6.41 10.61 18.96
C ASP A 858 6.38 11.03 17.48
N ALA A 859 5.27 10.78 16.79
CA ALA A 859 5.15 11.06 15.37
C ALA A 859 5.48 12.51 15.03
N ASP A 860 6.38 12.69 14.07
CA ASP A 860 6.88 13.98 13.58
C ASP A 860 7.57 14.88 14.63
N ARG A 861 7.81 14.41 15.86
CA ARG A 861 8.68 15.13 16.80
C ARG A 861 10.16 15.04 16.38
N GLY A 862 10.91 16.12 16.59
CA GLY A 862 12.35 16.18 16.34
C GLY A 862 12.74 17.01 15.12
N GLN A 863 13.85 16.66 14.51
CA GLN A 863 14.47 17.46 13.44
C GLN A 863 13.92 17.11 12.06
N HIS A 864 13.49 18.14 11.34
CA HIS A 864 13.05 18.04 9.96
C HIS A 864 13.80 19.04 9.08
N THR A 865 14.19 18.61 7.88
CA THR A 865 14.78 19.45 6.85
C THR A 865 14.08 19.17 5.53
N PHE A 866 13.58 20.21 4.88
CA PHE A 866 12.91 20.13 3.58
C PHE A 866 12.96 21.46 2.85
N THR A 867 12.76 21.41 1.54
CA THR A 867 12.66 22.58 0.69
C THR A 867 11.33 22.59 -0.05
N TYR A 868 10.67 23.73 -0.06
CA TYR A 868 9.61 24.02 -1.00
C TYR A 868 9.88 25.37 -1.68
N SER A 869 9.23 25.63 -2.81
CA SER A 869 9.54 26.83 -3.59
C SER A 869 8.26 27.44 -4.16
N LEU A 870 8.26 28.76 -4.30
CA LEU A 870 7.26 29.50 -5.08
C LEU A 870 7.91 29.83 -6.43
N TYR A 871 7.22 29.48 -7.52
CA TYR A 871 7.72 29.66 -8.87
C TYR A 871 6.67 30.33 -9.76
N PRO A 872 6.70 31.68 -9.88
CA PRO A 872 5.89 32.40 -10.85
C PRO A 872 6.45 32.24 -12.28
N HIS A 873 5.55 32.14 -13.26
CA HIS A 873 5.93 31.90 -14.65
C HIS A 873 4.92 32.45 -15.66
N SER A 874 5.40 32.69 -16.88
CA SER A 874 4.55 33.04 -18.03
C SER A 874 3.79 31.78 -18.50
N GLY A 875 2.58 31.97 -18.99
CA GLY A 875 1.76 30.88 -19.51
C GLY A 875 1.26 29.93 -18.43
N ASP A 876 0.93 28.67 -18.81
CA ASP A 876 0.60 27.60 -17.90
C ASP A 876 1.88 26.81 -17.44
N PHE A 877 1.72 25.73 -16.67
CA PHE A 877 2.84 24.93 -16.18
C PHE A 877 3.76 24.37 -17.30
N LYS A 878 3.27 24.28 -18.54
CA LYS A 878 4.03 23.79 -19.70
C LYS A 878 4.96 24.88 -20.22
N GLU A 879 4.41 26.06 -20.59
CA GLU A 879 5.20 27.20 -21.02
C GLU A 879 6.15 27.67 -19.90
N GLY A 880 5.69 27.62 -18.64
CA GLY A 880 6.45 27.92 -17.45
C GLY A 880 7.54 26.93 -17.11
N LYS A 881 7.60 25.76 -17.77
CA LYS A 881 8.58 24.68 -17.51
C LYS A 881 8.58 24.19 -16.06
N THR A 882 7.43 24.21 -15.40
CA THR A 882 7.25 23.77 -14.01
C THR A 882 7.76 22.36 -13.78
N VAL A 883 7.58 21.45 -14.76
CA VAL A 883 8.07 20.07 -14.69
C VAL A 883 9.59 20.04 -14.55
N ILE A 884 10.31 20.84 -15.36
CA ILE A 884 11.79 20.92 -15.34
C ILE A 884 12.26 21.47 -13.99
N GLU A 885 11.64 22.54 -13.51
CA GLU A 885 11.98 23.15 -12.20
C GLU A 885 11.71 22.18 -11.04
N GLY A 886 10.62 21.37 -11.14
CA GLY A 886 10.33 20.32 -10.17
C GLY A 886 11.41 19.23 -10.12
N TYR A 887 11.94 18.81 -11.29
CA TYR A 887 13.08 17.90 -11.36
C TYR A 887 14.36 18.54 -10.82
N LEU A 888 14.69 19.77 -11.19
CA LEU A 888 15.88 20.48 -10.72
C LEU A 888 15.89 20.71 -9.20
N LEU A 889 14.74 20.90 -8.57
CA LEU A 889 14.66 21.00 -7.12
C LEU A 889 14.95 19.64 -6.45
N ASN A 890 14.56 18.55 -7.07
CA ASN A 890 14.67 17.19 -6.53
C ASN A 890 16.00 16.50 -6.91
N MET A 891 16.55 16.80 -8.07
CA MET A 891 17.78 16.25 -8.67
C MET A 891 18.66 17.39 -9.23
N PRO A 892 19.28 18.20 -8.36
CA PRO A 892 20.10 19.34 -8.81
C PRO A 892 21.34 18.87 -9.56
N LEU A 893 21.96 19.78 -10.35
CA LEU A 893 23.27 19.55 -10.94
C LEU A 893 24.31 19.31 -9.85
N GLU A 894 25.16 18.30 -10.03
CA GLU A 894 26.27 18.00 -9.13
C GLU A 894 27.59 18.43 -9.76
N ALA A 895 28.42 19.12 -9.00
CA ALA A 895 29.69 19.65 -9.54
C ALA A 895 30.85 19.37 -8.63
N SER A 896 32.02 19.10 -9.26
CA SER A 896 33.29 18.92 -8.55
C SER A 896 34.45 19.36 -9.42
N LYS A 897 35.55 19.82 -8.81
CA LYS A 897 36.79 20.10 -9.54
C LYS A 897 37.37 18.82 -10.11
N ILE A 898 37.92 18.94 -11.31
CA ILE A 898 38.65 17.88 -11.98
C ILE A 898 39.98 18.43 -12.46
N GLU A 899 41.05 17.66 -12.22
CA GLU A 899 42.39 17.95 -12.77
C GLU A 899 42.53 17.43 -14.19
N LYS A 900 43.60 17.78 -14.88
CA LYS A 900 43.91 17.27 -16.19
C LYS A 900 44.00 15.75 -16.20
N THR A 901 43.24 15.11 -17.09
CA THR A 901 43.25 13.66 -17.36
C THR A 901 43.44 13.40 -18.85
N THR A 902 43.96 12.22 -19.20
CA THR A 902 44.23 11.80 -20.60
C THR A 902 43.55 10.47 -20.92
N GLY A 903 42.31 10.32 -20.50
CA GLY A 903 41.49 9.16 -20.78
C GLY A 903 40.94 9.13 -22.22
N SER A 904 39.93 8.29 -22.43
CA SER A 904 39.29 8.10 -23.75
C SER A 904 37.94 8.78 -23.87
N LEU A 905 37.34 9.23 -22.77
CA LEU A 905 36.01 9.81 -22.76
C LEU A 905 36.03 11.32 -23.05
N SER A 906 35.03 11.81 -23.76
CA SER A 906 34.83 13.23 -24.03
C SER A 906 34.52 14.01 -22.73
N ASP A 907 34.88 15.26 -22.71
CA ASP A 907 34.54 16.24 -21.69
C ASP A 907 33.06 16.67 -21.68
N CYS A 908 32.28 16.22 -22.68
CA CYS A 908 30.85 16.44 -22.77
C CYS A 908 30.18 15.17 -23.31
N TYR A 909 29.12 14.67 -22.60
CA TYR A 909 28.47 13.43 -22.96
C TYR A 909 27.03 13.39 -22.42
N SER A 910 26.11 12.79 -23.20
CA SER A 910 24.76 12.40 -22.79
C SER A 910 24.57 10.92 -23.01
N LEU A 911 24.06 10.19 -22.03
CA LEU A 911 23.74 8.77 -22.15
C LEU A 911 22.51 8.57 -23.03
N LEU A 912 21.45 9.31 -22.71
CA LEU A 912 20.16 9.31 -23.42
C LEU A 912 19.55 10.70 -23.38
N SER A 913 18.98 11.15 -24.49
CA SER A 913 18.28 12.43 -24.57
C SER A 913 17.04 12.35 -25.44
N SER A 914 16.09 13.24 -25.18
CA SER A 914 14.90 13.46 -25.98
C SER A 914 14.97 14.86 -26.62
N ASP A 915 14.58 14.97 -27.91
CA ASP A 915 14.44 16.27 -28.59
C ASP A 915 13.10 16.98 -28.23
N SER A 916 12.31 16.39 -27.35
CA SER A 916 10.99 16.89 -26.93
C SER A 916 10.92 17.01 -25.41
N GLU A 917 10.75 18.25 -24.89
CA GLU A 917 10.73 18.54 -23.45
C GLU A 917 9.57 17.90 -22.67
N ASN A 918 8.51 17.45 -23.35
CA ASN A 918 7.38 16.77 -22.73
C ASN A 918 7.49 15.24 -22.78
N VAL A 919 8.56 14.69 -23.36
CA VAL A 919 8.86 13.26 -23.33
C VAL A 919 10.03 13.01 -22.41
N ILE A 920 9.73 12.56 -21.22
CA ILE A 920 10.65 12.44 -20.09
C ILE A 920 11.20 11.02 -20.03
N ILE A 921 12.53 10.88 -20.00
CA ILE A 921 13.21 9.62 -19.74
C ILE A 921 13.37 9.48 -18.23
N GLU A 922 12.47 8.74 -17.59
CA GLU A 922 12.41 8.65 -16.12
C GLU A 922 13.45 7.71 -15.54
N ALA A 923 13.63 6.53 -16.15
CA ALA A 923 14.52 5.51 -15.63
C ALA A 923 15.42 4.94 -16.74
N ILE A 924 16.70 4.75 -16.41
CA ILE A 924 17.68 4.05 -17.23
C ILE A 924 18.36 3.01 -16.36
N LYS A 925 18.22 1.74 -16.72
CA LYS A 925 18.74 0.62 -15.92
C LYS A 925 19.23 -0.54 -16.81
N LYS A 926 19.96 -1.47 -16.22
CA LYS A 926 20.21 -2.78 -16.84
C LYS A 926 18.91 -3.59 -16.84
N ALA A 927 18.67 -4.35 -17.91
CA ALA A 927 17.54 -5.27 -17.98
C ALA A 927 17.65 -6.38 -16.92
N GLU A 928 16.49 -6.87 -16.44
CA GLU A 928 16.44 -7.94 -15.42
C GLU A 928 17.01 -9.28 -15.92
N ASP A 929 16.88 -9.58 -17.21
CA ASP A 929 17.20 -10.91 -17.76
C ASP A 929 18.54 -10.98 -18.52
N ASP A 930 19.09 -9.84 -18.90
CA ASP A 930 20.31 -9.76 -19.73
C ASP A 930 21.07 -8.43 -19.55
N ASN A 931 22.13 -8.23 -20.32
CA ASN A 931 22.95 -7.00 -20.27
C ASN A 931 22.40 -5.88 -21.17
N SER A 932 21.16 -5.96 -21.64
CA SER A 932 20.53 -4.87 -22.38
C SER A 932 20.28 -3.66 -21.48
N VAL A 933 20.16 -2.49 -22.07
CA VAL A 933 19.77 -1.26 -21.37
C VAL A 933 18.27 -1.06 -21.53
N ILE A 934 17.57 -0.80 -20.42
CA ILE A 934 16.19 -0.40 -20.37
C ILE A 934 16.12 1.11 -20.21
N ALA A 935 15.26 1.76 -21.02
CA ALA A 935 14.87 3.14 -20.82
C ALA A 935 13.35 3.23 -20.70
N ARG A 936 12.84 3.79 -19.59
CA ARG A 936 11.43 4.07 -19.42
C ARG A 936 11.18 5.54 -19.53
N LEU A 937 10.22 5.88 -20.38
CA LEU A 937 9.90 7.27 -20.69
C LEU A 937 8.37 7.46 -20.75
N TYR A 938 7.92 8.71 -20.57
CA TYR A 938 6.50 9.04 -20.61
C TYR A 938 6.25 10.45 -21.17
N GLU A 939 5.04 10.66 -21.70
CA GLU A 939 4.56 11.96 -22.17
C GLU A 939 3.84 12.66 -21.01
N THR A 940 4.23 13.92 -20.67
CA THR A 940 3.74 14.61 -19.45
C THR A 940 2.76 15.76 -19.69
N TYR A 941 2.53 16.23 -20.94
CA TYR A 941 1.71 17.41 -21.24
C TYR A 941 0.30 17.12 -21.75
N ASN A 942 -0.14 15.85 -21.65
CA ASN A 942 -1.45 15.41 -22.16
C ASN A 942 -1.63 15.71 -23.66
N LYS A 943 -0.62 15.47 -24.48
CA LYS A 943 -0.69 15.67 -25.94
C LYS A 943 -0.08 14.52 -26.73
N LYS A 944 -0.56 14.32 -27.95
CA LYS A 944 0.11 13.41 -28.89
C LYS A 944 1.43 14.03 -29.33
N SER A 945 2.53 13.33 -29.08
CA SER A 945 3.89 13.81 -29.30
C SER A 945 4.67 12.96 -30.29
N LYS A 946 5.64 13.59 -30.95
CA LYS A 946 6.71 12.92 -31.69
C LYS A 946 8.01 13.30 -31.01
N ALA A 947 8.84 12.33 -30.73
CA ALA A 947 10.15 12.56 -30.15
C ALA A 947 11.19 11.73 -30.85
N THR A 948 12.42 12.25 -30.91
CA THR A 948 13.61 11.49 -31.25
C THR A 948 14.38 11.23 -29.97
N ILE A 949 14.57 9.96 -29.66
CA ILE A 949 15.42 9.53 -28.55
C ILE A 949 16.80 9.22 -29.12
N SER A 950 17.81 9.94 -28.63
CA SER A 950 19.20 9.79 -29.07
C SER A 950 20.04 9.13 -27.98
N THR A 951 20.85 8.12 -28.35
CA THR A 951 21.76 7.41 -27.42
C THR A 951 23.19 7.92 -27.56
N GLY A 952 23.91 8.00 -26.42
CA GLY A 952 25.36 8.22 -26.41
C GLY A 952 26.21 6.97 -26.70
N PHE A 953 25.57 5.82 -26.83
CA PHE A 953 26.20 4.52 -27.03
C PHE A 953 25.70 3.80 -28.29
N ASP A 954 26.46 2.83 -28.79
CA ASP A 954 26.04 1.97 -29.89
C ASP A 954 25.25 0.77 -29.37
N PHE A 955 24.24 0.36 -30.13
CA PHE A 955 23.42 -0.81 -29.86
C PHE A 955 23.14 -1.58 -31.14
N LYS A 956 22.84 -2.88 -31.03
CA LYS A 956 22.55 -3.77 -32.15
C LYS A 956 21.10 -3.64 -32.62
N LYS A 957 20.18 -3.62 -31.64
CA LYS A 957 18.73 -3.59 -31.84
C LYS A 957 18.06 -2.83 -30.71
N VAL A 958 16.92 -2.26 -31.00
CA VAL A 958 16.05 -1.64 -30.01
C VAL A 958 14.62 -2.19 -30.12
N PHE A 959 14.00 -2.49 -28.98
CA PHE A 959 12.65 -3.04 -28.92
C PHE A 959 11.75 -2.13 -28.10
N LEU A 960 10.51 -2.00 -28.54
CA LEU A 960 9.41 -1.60 -27.69
C LEU A 960 9.07 -2.78 -26.77
N CYS A 961 8.97 -2.51 -25.47
CA CYS A 961 8.63 -3.51 -24.46
C CYS A 961 7.37 -3.12 -23.68
N ASP A 962 6.76 -4.10 -23.01
CA ASP A 962 5.84 -3.83 -21.92
C ASP A 962 6.60 -3.33 -20.67
N LEU A 963 5.88 -3.03 -19.57
CA LEU A 963 6.50 -2.54 -18.33
C LEU A 963 7.29 -3.63 -17.59
N LEU A 964 7.10 -4.90 -17.95
CA LEU A 964 7.85 -6.04 -17.42
C LEU A 964 9.08 -6.41 -18.27
N GLU A 965 9.49 -5.53 -19.18
CA GLU A 965 10.65 -5.68 -20.08
C GLU A 965 10.50 -6.78 -21.16
N ASN A 966 9.29 -7.32 -21.35
CA ASN A 966 9.02 -8.29 -22.42
C ASN A 966 8.97 -7.58 -23.78
N LYS A 967 9.70 -8.08 -24.76
CA LYS A 967 9.74 -7.52 -26.12
C LYS A 967 8.38 -7.63 -26.81
N ILE A 968 7.89 -6.52 -27.38
CA ILE A 968 6.66 -6.44 -28.17
C ILE A 968 6.99 -6.38 -29.65
N GLU A 969 7.83 -5.42 -30.07
CA GLU A 969 8.25 -5.26 -31.48
C GLU A 969 9.65 -4.66 -31.58
N GLU A 970 10.37 -4.98 -32.65
CA GLU A 970 11.64 -4.34 -33.00
C GLU A 970 11.38 -3.00 -33.65
N LEU A 971 12.03 -1.94 -33.17
CA LEU A 971 11.88 -0.59 -33.72
C LEU A 971 12.95 -0.25 -34.73
N GLU A 972 12.55 0.52 -35.76
CA GLU A 972 13.50 1.10 -36.71
C GLU A 972 14.31 2.22 -36.05
N HIS A 973 15.60 2.30 -36.38
CA HIS A 973 16.50 3.34 -35.90
C HIS A 973 17.42 3.85 -37.01
N ASN A 974 17.91 5.06 -36.88
CA ASN A 974 18.88 5.67 -37.78
C ASN A 974 20.17 5.97 -37.02
N GLY A 975 21.12 5.03 -37.04
CA GLY A 975 22.28 5.10 -36.18
C GLY A 975 21.87 5.04 -34.71
N ARG A 976 22.09 6.13 -33.97
CA ARG A 976 21.76 6.25 -32.55
C ARG A 976 20.40 6.89 -32.24
N ASP A 977 19.61 7.21 -33.28
CA ASP A 977 18.35 7.92 -33.15
C ASP A 977 17.15 7.00 -33.37
N ILE A 978 16.21 7.03 -32.46
CA ILE A 978 14.93 6.30 -32.46
C ILE A 978 13.78 7.30 -32.50
N LYS A 979 12.92 7.21 -33.51
CA LYS A 979 11.75 8.08 -33.64
C LYS A 979 10.52 7.42 -33.04
N LEU A 980 9.95 8.08 -32.03
CA LEU A 980 8.74 7.62 -31.35
C LEU A 980 7.55 8.52 -31.65
N LYS A 981 6.36 7.91 -31.52
CA LYS A 981 5.07 8.61 -31.48
C LYS A 981 4.39 8.18 -30.19
N LEU A 982 4.14 9.12 -29.30
CA LEU A 982 3.48 8.88 -28.02
C LEU A 982 2.07 9.46 -28.06
N LYS A 983 1.15 8.75 -27.40
CA LYS A 983 -0.18 9.26 -27.06
C LYS A 983 -0.10 10.13 -25.80
N ASN A 984 -1.23 10.70 -25.44
CA ASN A 984 -1.40 11.49 -24.22
C ASN A 984 -1.06 10.64 -22.99
N PHE A 985 -0.16 11.12 -22.13
CA PHE A 985 0.33 10.45 -20.92
C PHE A 985 0.85 9.02 -21.16
N GLU A 986 1.29 8.69 -22.37
CA GLU A 986 1.75 7.32 -22.68
C GLU A 986 3.09 7.02 -22.04
N ILE A 987 3.17 5.89 -21.35
CA ILE A 987 4.41 5.31 -20.83
C ILE A 987 4.97 4.34 -21.87
N VAL A 988 6.26 4.45 -22.17
CA VAL A 988 6.96 3.62 -23.15
C VAL A 988 8.21 3.02 -22.50
N THR A 989 8.46 1.75 -22.73
CA THR A 989 9.71 1.07 -22.33
C THR A 989 10.48 0.66 -23.58
N LEU A 990 11.74 1.09 -23.67
CA LEU A 990 12.69 0.69 -24.71
C LEU A 990 13.72 -0.26 -24.13
N LYS A 991 14.08 -1.30 -24.88
CA LYS A 991 15.15 -2.24 -24.56
C LYS A 991 16.20 -2.22 -25.67
N PHE A 992 17.44 -1.83 -25.33
CA PHE A 992 18.56 -1.75 -26.26
C PHE A 992 19.47 -2.96 -26.06
N GLU A 993 19.61 -3.80 -27.06
CA GLU A 993 20.58 -4.89 -27.08
C GLU A 993 21.98 -4.33 -27.42
N ILE A 994 22.92 -4.51 -26.50
CA ILE A 994 24.27 -3.99 -26.58
C ILE A 994 25.22 -4.94 -27.36
#